data_a1afcd76a474b0206b5341d60e1ff5ba
#
_entry.id   a1afcd76a474b0206b5341d60e1ff5ba
#
_cell.length_a   1.000
_cell.length_b   1.000
_cell.length_c   1.000
_cell.angle_alpha   90.00
_cell.angle_beta   90.00
_cell.angle_gamma   90.00
#
_symmetry.space_group_name_H-M   'P 1'
#
loop_
_entity.id
_entity.type
_entity.pdbx_description
1 polymer ?
#
loop_
_entity_poly.entity_id
_entity_poly.type
_entity_poly.pdbx_seq_one_letter_code
_entity_poly.pdbx_strand_id
1 'polypeptide(L)'
;MNELQSIDYKDWFINQKRLPDKESAEYKPFFDFHKDLCLNGAMMDGVYINPFLYWHLNIWHTEVDVIDERGRISQKYSNPLLRDNEWLVTNEIDRAQQEKKGLVILGIRRFAKSVLEASYIGWGATFDENSQNIIAGLNAPDIKLITDKLDKGLNFLPEYWRWQRIEDNWKNQVTLGIKTKGGERIPFSQILIRNLDEGNNEEAIAGTKPRKLIIDEIGKGSFLRGFQAAVPGFTTPYGWGCSPILTGTGGDMKKFMDAKSLMFDVDNFNFLTYNNEKDTQRVHGLFISYKYRMEAKEPSTLGQFLDKSSDSDLHNVKMLVSNDEKAKEITTFNLERLKKAGDRIAYLKEKMYYPLEVDDIFLNEDTNIFDIEAAKRQKFRLQQQEKTGTPVILFNDGEKIAHEFTDKQPISNFPLKNSDLKDAPVVIYEFPVSNPTYGLYVAGVDPYRQGKSAYSSSLGAVYIYKRMHDITGEKYQDMFVASYVARPDKKETWEEQARLLIKYYNARTLCENDDISFIEYMKSKGDAHYLEKQPQWLMEVVPNTTVKREYGVHRSSQKIIDYLHNCLKKYMEDVIHREKNEEGDVIREVTGVSKMFDPVLLEEIIQYNDEGNFDRIVAAELAIAQALKMDPILGKVGGSGDERVAALFSKKTKPSLFTESRGMFNTKKRKLFT
;
A
#
# COMPACT_ATOMS: atom_id res chain seq x y z
N MET A 1 37.95 -10.69 11.53
CA MET A 1 37.67 -9.92 10.31
C MET A 1 38.99 -9.85 9.56
N ASN A 2 39.05 -10.43 8.36
CA ASN A 2 40.21 -10.17 7.49
C ASN A 2 40.20 -8.68 7.19
N GLU A 3 41.37 -8.04 7.26
CA GLU A 3 41.52 -6.64 6.84
C GLU A 3 41.09 -6.54 5.37
N LEU A 4 40.10 -5.67 5.07
CA LEU A 4 39.63 -5.45 3.71
C LEU A 4 40.80 -4.86 2.88
N GLN A 5 40.93 -5.34 1.64
CA GLN A 5 41.95 -4.83 0.73
C GLN A 5 41.69 -3.35 0.41
N SER A 6 42.73 -2.53 0.54
CA SER A 6 42.73 -1.15 0.03
C SER A 6 43.06 -1.16 -1.44
N ILE A 7 42.22 -0.54 -2.25
CA ILE A 7 42.38 -0.41 -3.70
C ILE A 7 42.42 1.05 -4.11
N ASP A 8 43.11 1.36 -5.20
CA ASP A 8 43.03 2.66 -5.87
C ASP A 8 42.16 2.56 -7.16
N TYR A 9 41.90 3.70 -7.80
CA TYR A 9 41.06 3.74 -9.00
C TYR A 9 41.64 2.95 -10.17
N LYS A 10 42.94 2.80 -10.28
CA LYS A 10 43.56 2.00 -11.35
C LYS A 10 43.18 0.52 -11.26
N ASP A 11 42.79 0.05 -10.06
CA ASP A 11 42.37 -1.32 -9.82
C ASP A 11 40.84 -1.49 -9.94
N TRP A 12 40.11 -0.36 -10.07
CA TRP A 12 38.64 -0.35 -10.08
C TRP A 12 38.02 -1.06 -11.30
N PHE A 13 38.49 -0.72 -12.51
CA PHE A 13 37.84 -1.22 -13.72
C PHE A 13 38.65 -2.31 -14.43
N ILE A 14 38.24 -3.56 -14.25
CA ILE A 14 38.82 -4.71 -14.99
C ILE A 14 38.68 -4.55 -16.51
N ASN A 15 37.59 -3.96 -17.02
CA ASN A 15 37.34 -3.82 -18.45
C ASN A 15 38.08 -2.67 -19.13
N GLN A 16 38.65 -1.75 -18.36
CA GLN A 16 39.47 -0.64 -18.86
C GLN A 16 40.94 -1.05 -18.96
N LYS A 17 41.35 -2.14 -18.30
CA LYS A 17 42.69 -2.70 -18.37
C LYS A 17 42.82 -3.69 -19.50
N ARG A 18 43.95 -3.75 -20.10
CA ARG A 18 44.31 -4.88 -20.96
C ARG A 18 44.40 -6.12 -20.07
N LEU A 19 43.51 -7.09 -20.32
CA LEU A 19 43.55 -8.36 -19.61
C LEU A 19 44.92 -9.00 -19.79
N PRO A 20 45.48 -9.62 -18.74
CA PRO A 20 46.70 -10.39 -18.87
C PRO A 20 46.56 -11.48 -19.92
N ASP A 21 47.69 -11.82 -20.56
CA ASP A 21 47.71 -12.96 -21.49
C ASP A 21 47.37 -14.26 -20.72
N LYS A 22 46.56 -15.12 -21.32
CA LYS A 22 46.13 -16.38 -20.73
C LYS A 22 47.27 -17.31 -20.31
N GLU A 23 48.39 -17.22 -21.02
CA GLU A 23 49.57 -18.01 -20.71
C GLU A 23 50.55 -17.33 -19.75
N SER A 24 50.25 -16.10 -19.34
CA SER A 24 51.10 -15.35 -18.40
C SER A 24 50.93 -15.82 -16.95
N ALA A 25 51.98 -15.70 -16.16
CA ALA A 25 51.97 -15.97 -14.74
C ALA A 25 51.02 -15.03 -13.96
N GLU A 26 50.66 -13.88 -14.53
CA GLU A 26 49.81 -12.86 -13.93
C GLU A 26 48.32 -13.16 -14.14
N TYR A 27 47.94 -14.06 -15.09
CA TYR A 27 46.55 -14.29 -15.47
C TYR A 27 45.68 -14.74 -14.29
N LYS A 28 46.08 -15.82 -13.63
CA LYS A 28 45.33 -16.36 -12.48
C LYS A 28 45.32 -15.39 -11.29
N PRO A 29 46.46 -14.83 -10.82
CA PRO A 29 46.46 -13.84 -9.73
C PRO A 29 45.58 -12.63 -9.98
N PHE A 30 45.51 -12.14 -11.23
CA PHE A 30 44.63 -11.03 -11.60
C PHE A 30 43.16 -11.35 -11.36
N PHE A 31 42.68 -12.50 -11.85
CA PHE A 31 41.29 -12.89 -11.64
C PHE A 31 40.98 -13.28 -10.20
N ASP A 32 41.91 -13.91 -9.50
CA ASP A 32 41.74 -14.23 -8.07
C ASP A 32 41.65 -12.96 -7.22
N PHE A 33 42.43 -11.91 -7.52
CA PHE A 33 42.32 -10.60 -6.88
C PHE A 33 40.94 -9.98 -7.07
N HIS A 34 40.44 -9.87 -8.30
CA HIS A 34 39.14 -9.31 -8.57
C HIS A 34 37.98 -10.19 -8.05
N LYS A 35 38.17 -11.51 -7.98
CA LYS A 35 37.19 -12.41 -7.32
C LYS A 35 37.13 -12.11 -5.84
N ASP A 36 38.26 -11.87 -5.17
CA ASP A 36 38.29 -11.51 -3.76
C ASP A 36 37.48 -10.22 -3.49
N LEU A 37 37.62 -9.20 -4.34
CA LEU A 37 36.85 -7.96 -4.26
C LEU A 37 35.35 -8.20 -4.48
N CYS A 38 34.98 -9.12 -5.39
CA CYS A 38 33.58 -9.49 -5.60
C CYS A 38 32.96 -10.29 -4.43
N LEU A 39 33.78 -10.91 -3.57
CA LEU A 39 33.31 -11.71 -2.46
C LEU A 39 33.36 -10.97 -1.11
N ASN A 40 34.36 -10.14 -0.91
CA ASN A 40 34.66 -9.50 0.37
C ASN A 40 34.47 -7.97 0.35
N GLY A 41 34.40 -7.36 -0.85
CA GLY A 41 34.40 -5.91 -1.02
C GLY A 41 35.79 -5.32 -0.93
N ALA A 42 35.87 -3.99 -0.89
CA ALA A 42 37.13 -3.24 -0.89
C ALA A 42 37.00 -1.94 -0.09
N MET A 43 38.13 -1.38 0.29
CA MET A 43 38.25 -0.01 0.78
C MET A 43 38.85 0.87 -0.30
N MET A 44 38.22 2.00 -0.64
CA MET A 44 38.75 3.03 -1.53
C MET A 44 38.65 4.39 -0.81
N ASP A 45 39.78 4.98 -0.50
CA ASP A 45 39.89 6.26 0.22
C ASP A 45 39.03 6.33 1.50
N GLY A 46 39.04 5.24 2.27
CA GLY A 46 38.28 5.13 3.52
C GLY A 46 36.77 4.92 3.34
N VAL A 47 36.32 4.64 2.11
CA VAL A 47 34.93 4.27 1.81
C VAL A 47 34.84 2.77 1.53
N TYR A 48 33.91 2.10 2.20
CA TYR A 48 33.64 0.71 1.94
C TYR A 48 32.80 0.55 0.65
N ILE A 49 33.34 -0.24 -0.25
CA ILE A 49 32.69 -0.65 -1.48
C ILE A 49 32.22 -2.09 -1.27
N ASN A 50 30.93 -2.29 -1.13
CA ASN A 50 30.39 -3.62 -0.88
C ASN A 50 30.62 -4.58 -2.04
N PRO A 51 30.67 -5.91 -1.80
CA PRO A 51 31.01 -6.92 -2.80
C PRO A 51 30.09 -6.88 -4.02
N PHE A 52 28.79 -6.72 -3.80
CA PHE A 52 27.80 -6.70 -4.88
C PHE A 52 27.93 -5.43 -5.74
N LEU A 53 28.18 -4.27 -5.13
CA LEU A 53 28.42 -3.02 -5.86
C LEU A 53 29.68 -3.13 -6.74
N TYR A 54 30.78 -3.69 -6.16
CA TYR A 54 32.00 -3.92 -6.93
C TYR A 54 31.74 -4.79 -8.17
N TRP A 55 31.07 -5.95 -7.98
CA TRP A 55 30.65 -6.82 -9.07
C TRP A 55 29.82 -6.08 -10.11
N HIS A 56 28.78 -5.38 -9.68
CA HIS A 56 27.80 -4.72 -10.54
C HIS A 56 28.45 -3.69 -11.45
N LEU A 57 29.35 -2.87 -10.93
CA LEU A 57 29.97 -1.78 -11.69
C LEU A 57 31.18 -2.21 -12.54
N ASN A 58 31.89 -3.26 -12.14
CA ASN A 58 33.17 -3.60 -12.77
C ASN A 58 33.12 -4.85 -13.62
N ILE A 59 32.27 -5.80 -13.28
CA ILE A 59 32.24 -7.10 -13.95
C ILE A 59 30.99 -7.27 -14.79
N TRP A 60 29.83 -6.86 -14.25
CA TRP A 60 28.54 -7.04 -14.90
C TRP A 60 28.38 -6.14 -16.11
N HIS A 61 27.83 -6.68 -17.21
CA HIS A 61 27.45 -5.93 -18.40
C HIS A 61 25.94 -5.96 -18.61
N THR A 62 25.42 -4.81 -19.00
CA THR A 62 24.03 -4.63 -19.33
C THR A 62 23.85 -3.69 -20.50
N GLU A 63 22.64 -3.58 -21.04
CA GLU A 63 22.29 -2.56 -22.01
C GLU A 63 22.31 -1.18 -21.32
N VAL A 64 23.12 -0.28 -21.84
CA VAL A 64 23.19 1.12 -21.40
C VAL A 64 22.87 2.04 -22.58
N ASP A 65 22.07 3.06 -22.30
CA ASP A 65 21.77 4.10 -23.29
C ASP A 65 23.00 5.01 -23.45
N VAL A 66 23.42 5.22 -24.69
CA VAL A 66 24.49 6.13 -25.08
C VAL A 66 23.90 7.22 -25.96
N ILE A 67 24.11 8.46 -25.54
CA ILE A 67 23.70 9.64 -26.30
C ILE A 67 24.89 10.12 -27.11
N ASP A 68 24.77 10.20 -28.42
CA ASP A 68 25.82 10.72 -29.29
C ASP A 68 25.83 12.28 -29.29
N GLU A 69 26.84 12.87 -29.91
CA GLU A 69 27.01 14.34 -30.03
C GLU A 69 25.82 15.05 -30.71
N ARG A 70 24.99 14.31 -31.41
CA ARG A 70 23.80 14.81 -32.09
C ARG A 70 22.51 14.55 -31.30
N GLY A 71 22.61 14.08 -30.04
CA GLY A 71 21.48 13.77 -29.18
C GLY A 71 20.72 12.48 -29.55
N ARG A 72 21.25 11.63 -30.42
CA ARG A 72 20.62 10.35 -30.76
C ARG A 72 20.95 9.33 -29.70
N ILE A 73 19.90 8.61 -29.22
CA ILE A 73 20.03 7.55 -28.25
C ILE A 73 20.32 6.23 -28.98
N SER A 74 21.37 5.55 -28.59
CA SER A 74 21.69 4.18 -29.01
C SER A 74 21.96 3.32 -27.78
N GLN A 75 21.83 2.01 -27.93
CA GLN A 75 22.09 1.06 -26.84
C GLN A 75 23.38 0.30 -27.14
N LYS A 76 24.21 0.17 -26.10
CA LYS A 76 25.38 -0.72 -26.14
C LYS A 76 25.45 -1.56 -24.87
N TYR A 77 26.12 -2.71 -24.96
CA TYR A 77 26.48 -3.49 -23.78
C TYR A 77 27.73 -2.91 -23.12
N SER A 78 27.62 -2.53 -21.86
CA SER A 78 28.71 -1.98 -21.05
C SER A 78 28.44 -2.21 -19.58
N ASN A 79 29.39 -1.88 -18.72
CA ASN A 79 29.15 -1.76 -17.29
C ASN A 79 28.07 -0.71 -17.03
N PRO A 80 27.18 -0.93 -16.05
CA PRO A 80 26.19 0.07 -15.66
C PRO A 80 26.87 1.35 -15.13
N LEU A 81 26.21 2.49 -15.37
CA LEU A 81 26.60 3.75 -14.75
C LEU A 81 25.97 3.82 -13.36
N LEU A 82 26.80 4.07 -12.33
CA LEU A 82 26.32 4.19 -10.95
C LEU A 82 25.28 5.30 -10.81
N ARG A 83 24.21 5.02 -10.09
CA ARG A 83 23.19 6.00 -9.66
C ARG A 83 23.12 6.02 -8.13
N ASP A 84 22.70 7.14 -7.57
CA ASP A 84 22.56 7.29 -6.11
C ASP A 84 21.54 6.30 -5.51
N ASN A 85 20.45 5.97 -6.23
CA ASN A 85 19.51 4.92 -5.81
C ASN A 85 20.11 3.51 -5.91
N GLU A 86 21.02 3.25 -6.84
CA GLU A 86 21.76 1.97 -6.90
C GLU A 86 22.78 1.86 -5.78
N TRP A 87 23.46 2.96 -5.45
CA TRP A 87 24.31 3.05 -4.25
C TRP A 87 23.52 2.72 -2.99
N LEU A 88 22.33 3.33 -2.82
CA LEU A 88 21.45 3.04 -1.69
C LEU A 88 21.05 1.55 -1.67
N VAL A 89 20.49 1.04 -2.76
CA VAL A 89 19.95 -0.33 -2.81
C VAL A 89 21.03 -1.38 -2.60
N THR A 90 22.23 -1.22 -3.19
CA THR A 90 23.32 -2.20 -3.02
C THR A 90 23.86 -2.21 -1.60
N ASN A 91 23.94 -1.06 -0.92
CA ASN A 91 24.32 -0.99 0.49
C ASN A 91 23.24 -1.63 1.39
N GLU A 92 21.95 -1.44 1.09
CA GLU A 92 20.88 -2.07 1.85
C GLU A 92 20.81 -3.60 1.62
N ILE A 93 21.16 -4.08 0.43
CA ILE A 93 21.34 -5.52 0.16
C ILE A 93 22.49 -6.09 1.01
N ASP A 94 23.61 -5.40 1.08
CA ASP A 94 24.76 -5.80 1.91
C ASP A 94 24.38 -5.81 3.40
N ARG A 95 23.68 -4.77 3.89
CA ARG A 95 23.15 -4.70 5.25
C ARG A 95 22.20 -5.85 5.56
N ALA A 96 21.27 -6.16 4.64
CA ALA A 96 20.33 -7.27 4.80
C ALA A 96 21.06 -8.61 4.95
N GLN A 97 22.13 -8.83 4.19
CA GLN A 97 22.96 -10.04 4.31
C GLN A 97 23.71 -10.11 5.65
N GLN A 98 24.26 -8.99 6.12
CA GLN A 98 24.96 -8.91 7.41
C GLN A 98 24.00 -9.14 8.58
N GLU A 99 22.80 -8.54 8.55
CA GLU A 99 21.77 -8.68 9.58
C GLU A 99 20.94 -9.98 9.44
N LYS A 100 21.13 -10.75 8.35
CA LYS A 100 20.38 -11.98 8.04
C LYS A 100 18.89 -11.74 7.94
N LYS A 101 18.50 -10.63 7.36
CA LYS A 101 17.13 -10.20 7.13
C LYS A 101 16.81 -10.16 5.64
N GLY A 102 15.52 -10.13 5.32
CA GLY A 102 15.04 -9.82 3.97
C GLY A 102 15.07 -8.31 3.68
N LEU A 103 14.94 -7.96 2.41
CA LEU A 103 14.79 -6.59 1.94
C LEU A 103 13.59 -6.47 1.02
N VAL A 104 12.59 -5.67 1.41
CA VAL A 104 11.48 -5.30 0.53
C VAL A 104 11.70 -3.89 0.01
N ILE A 105 11.60 -3.71 -1.32
CA ILE A 105 11.83 -2.45 -2.02
C ILE A 105 10.62 -2.11 -2.86
N LEU A 106 9.91 -1.06 -2.48
CA LEU A 106 8.81 -0.53 -3.28
C LEU A 106 9.05 0.95 -3.62
N GLY A 107 8.62 1.37 -4.77
CA GLY A 107 8.73 2.78 -5.13
C GLY A 107 8.61 3.12 -6.59
N ILE A 108 9.39 4.11 -6.99
CA ILE A 108 9.35 4.74 -8.30
C ILE A 108 9.59 3.77 -9.47
N ARG A 109 8.94 4.01 -10.59
CA ARG A 109 9.29 3.33 -11.85
C ARG A 109 10.66 3.76 -12.36
N ARG A 110 11.35 2.83 -13.06
CA ARG A 110 12.65 3.05 -13.72
C ARG A 110 13.84 3.32 -12.78
N PHE A 111 13.84 2.72 -11.59
CA PHE A 111 15.01 2.79 -10.71
C PHE A 111 16.10 1.72 -10.99
N ALA A 112 16.13 1.17 -12.21
CA ALA A 112 17.07 0.12 -12.68
C ALA A 112 16.88 -1.26 -12.03
N LYS A 113 15.72 -1.54 -11.43
CA LYS A 113 15.37 -2.75 -10.70
C LYS A 113 15.83 -4.04 -11.41
N SER A 114 15.33 -4.31 -12.63
CA SER A 114 15.62 -5.55 -13.37
C SER A 114 17.09 -5.74 -13.76
N VAL A 115 17.88 -4.66 -13.82
CA VAL A 115 19.32 -4.73 -14.05
C VAL A 115 20.04 -5.16 -12.78
N LEU A 116 19.68 -4.57 -11.64
CA LEU A 116 20.23 -4.97 -10.32
C LEU A 116 19.88 -6.42 -10.00
N GLU A 117 18.66 -6.84 -10.26
CA GLU A 117 18.18 -8.21 -10.01
C GLU A 117 18.93 -9.24 -10.85
N ALA A 118 19.07 -9.00 -12.17
CA ALA A 118 19.84 -9.86 -13.05
C ALA A 118 21.32 -9.93 -12.62
N SER A 119 21.91 -8.79 -12.27
CA SER A 119 23.28 -8.70 -11.77
C SER A 119 23.47 -9.48 -10.45
N TYR A 120 22.52 -9.37 -9.52
CA TYR A 120 22.57 -10.03 -8.22
C TYR A 120 22.50 -11.56 -8.34
N ILE A 121 21.61 -12.07 -9.19
CA ILE A 121 21.54 -13.52 -9.47
C ILE A 121 22.77 -13.98 -10.23
N GLY A 122 23.26 -13.19 -11.21
CA GLY A 122 24.50 -13.48 -11.93
C GLY A 122 25.73 -13.57 -11.03
N TRP A 123 25.79 -12.71 -10.03
CA TRP A 123 26.85 -12.73 -9.01
C TRP A 123 26.85 -14.06 -8.23
N GLY A 124 25.69 -14.45 -7.66
CA GLY A 124 25.58 -15.72 -6.94
C GLY A 124 25.85 -16.92 -7.86
N ALA A 125 25.28 -16.94 -9.05
CA ALA A 125 25.46 -18.03 -10.01
C ALA A 125 26.93 -18.21 -10.46
N THR A 126 27.71 -17.13 -10.46
CA THR A 126 29.13 -17.15 -10.86
C THR A 126 30.04 -17.63 -9.75
N PHE A 127 29.80 -17.27 -8.48
CA PHE A 127 30.75 -17.48 -7.40
C PHE A 127 30.29 -18.40 -6.27
N ASP A 128 28.98 -18.60 -6.09
CA ASP A 128 28.44 -19.45 -5.03
C ASP A 128 28.36 -20.92 -5.50
N GLU A 129 29.30 -21.75 -5.08
CA GLU A 129 29.34 -23.18 -5.42
C GLU A 129 28.17 -23.94 -4.76
N ASN A 130 27.65 -24.96 -5.46
CA ASN A 130 26.53 -25.79 -5.01
C ASN A 130 25.28 -24.99 -4.59
N SER A 131 25.05 -23.87 -5.26
CA SER A 131 24.00 -22.91 -4.92
C SER A 131 22.77 -23.03 -5.81
N GLN A 132 21.62 -22.66 -5.24
CA GLN A 132 20.39 -22.37 -5.96
C GLN A 132 20.13 -20.87 -5.89
N ASN A 133 20.06 -20.23 -7.06
CA ASN A 133 19.76 -18.81 -7.20
C ASN A 133 18.39 -18.67 -7.86
N ILE A 134 17.42 -18.07 -7.19
CA ILE A 134 16.02 -18.13 -7.57
C ILE A 134 15.54 -16.76 -8.04
N ILE A 135 14.94 -16.75 -9.23
CA ILE A 135 14.14 -15.65 -9.75
C ILE A 135 12.69 -16.11 -9.72
N ALA A 136 11.87 -15.45 -8.92
CA ALA A 136 10.45 -15.66 -8.87
C ALA A 136 9.70 -14.37 -9.24
N GLY A 137 8.48 -14.51 -9.73
CA GLY A 137 7.60 -13.38 -10.05
C GLY A 137 6.17 -13.85 -10.25
N LEU A 138 5.26 -12.90 -10.37
CA LEU A 138 3.82 -13.16 -10.44
C LEU A 138 3.29 -13.29 -11.87
N ASN A 139 4.12 -13.00 -12.87
CA ASN A 139 3.79 -13.29 -14.27
C ASN A 139 5.05 -13.56 -15.12
N ALA A 140 4.88 -14.37 -16.14
CA ALA A 140 5.97 -14.78 -17.01
C ALA A 140 6.66 -13.64 -17.80
N PRO A 141 5.97 -12.58 -18.29
CA PRO A 141 6.61 -11.46 -18.96
C PRO A 141 7.61 -10.68 -18.10
N ASP A 142 7.32 -10.44 -16.82
CA ASP A 142 8.22 -9.72 -15.93
C ASP A 142 9.47 -10.56 -15.63
N ILE A 143 9.28 -11.83 -15.32
CA ILE A 143 10.38 -12.80 -15.12
C ILE A 143 11.28 -12.84 -16.37
N LYS A 144 10.68 -12.87 -17.57
CA LYS A 144 11.41 -12.89 -18.83
C LYS A 144 12.31 -11.67 -19.00
N LEU A 145 11.87 -10.49 -18.58
CA LEU A 145 12.67 -9.26 -18.65
C LEU A 145 13.98 -9.38 -17.86
N ILE A 146 13.94 -10.02 -16.69
CA ILE A 146 15.11 -10.25 -15.84
C ILE A 146 16.00 -11.35 -16.44
N THR A 147 15.40 -12.46 -16.84
CA THR A 147 16.16 -13.60 -17.39
C THR A 147 16.85 -13.28 -18.72
N ASP A 148 16.24 -12.47 -19.59
CA ASP A 148 16.89 -12.00 -20.84
C ASP A 148 18.14 -11.14 -20.52
N LYS A 149 18.08 -10.29 -19.48
CA LYS A 149 19.26 -9.51 -19.04
C LYS A 149 20.32 -10.39 -18.40
N LEU A 150 19.89 -11.37 -17.60
CA LEU A 150 20.77 -12.33 -16.94
C LEU A 150 21.50 -13.20 -17.96
N ASP A 151 20.79 -13.76 -18.94
CA ASP A 151 21.36 -14.55 -20.02
C ASP A 151 22.46 -13.79 -20.77
N LYS A 152 22.14 -12.57 -21.19
CA LYS A 152 23.09 -11.70 -21.89
C LYS A 152 24.29 -11.34 -21.00
N GLY A 153 24.05 -10.94 -19.75
CA GLY A 153 25.10 -10.57 -18.81
C GLY A 153 26.10 -11.71 -18.56
N LEU A 154 25.60 -12.93 -18.37
CA LEU A 154 26.46 -14.11 -18.21
C LEU A 154 27.33 -14.40 -19.45
N ASN A 155 26.87 -14.07 -20.66
CA ASN A 155 27.65 -14.22 -21.89
C ASN A 155 28.81 -13.21 -21.98
N PHE A 156 28.70 -12.05 -21.33
CA PHE A 156 29.74 -11.02 -21.33
C PHE A 156 30.78 -11.22 -20.21
N LEU A 157 30.61 -12.20 -19.33
CA LEU A 157 31.61 -12.47 -18.30
C LEU A 157 32.97 -12.82 -18.91
N PRO A 158 34.08 -12.43 -18.24
CA PRO A 158 35.41 -12.91 -18.59
C PRO A 158 35.44 -14.43 -18.71
N GLU A 159 36.17 -14.96 -19.68
CA GLU A 159 36.21 -16.39 -19.93
C GLU A 159 36.63 -17.21 -18.70
N TYR A 160 37.46 -16.66 -17.88
CA TYR A 160 37.95 -17.28 -16.62
C TYR A 160 36.80 -17.58 -15.62
N TRP A 161 35.74 -16.76 -15.61
CA TRP A 161 34.59 -16.92 -14.73
C TRP A 161 33.32 -17.39 -15.45
N ARG A 162 33.40 -17.62 -16.77
CA ARG A 162 32.25 -18.01 -17.58
C ARG A 162 32.05 -19.53 -17.54
N TRP A 163 31.13 -19.97 -16.70
CA TRP A 163 30.73 -21.37 -16.63
C TRP A 163 30.02 -21.82 -17.92
N GLN A 164 30.15 -23.10 -18.25
CA GLN A 164 29.36 -23.71 -19.31
C GLN A 164 27.92 -23.91 -18.83
N ARG A 165 26.97 -23.77 -19.74
CA ARG A 165 25.59 -24.14 -19.49
C ARG A 165 25.44 -25.64 -19.74
N ILE A 166 25.33 -26.43 -18.69
CA ILE A 166 25.13 -27.89 -18.80
C ILE A 166 23.67 -28.25 -18.90
N GLU A 167 22.76 -27.36 -18.46
CA GLU A 167 21.33 -27.31 -18.73
C GLU A 167 20.97 -25.86 -19.05
N ASP A 168 20.19 -25.63 -20.11
CA ASP A 168 19.89 -24.29 -20.64
C ASP A 168 18.40 -24.17 -20.96
N ASN A 169 17.57 -24.12 -19.90
CA ASN A 169 16.12 -23.95 -20.00
C ASN A 169 15.66 -22.72 -19.24
N TRP A 170 15.70 -21.56 -19.88
CA TRP A 170 15.29 -20.26 -19.32
C TRP A 170 13.81 -20.14 -18.95
N LYS A 171 13.02 -21.18 -19.15
CA LYS A 171 11.64 -21.21 -18.62
C LYS A 171 11.55 -21.75 -17.22
N ASN A 172 12.48 -22.66 -16.84
CA ASN A 172 12.41 -23.36 -15.57
C ASN A 172 13.73 -23.37 -14.80
N GLN A 173 14.85 -23.73 -15.48
CA GLN A 173 16.15 -23.93 -14.81
C GLN A 173 17.30 -23.80 -15.80
N VAL A 174 18.35 -23.10 -15.38
CA VAL A 174 19.66 -23.08 -16.03
C VAL A 174 20.66 -23.63 -15.03
N THR A 175 21.46 -24.62 -15.46
CA THR A 175 22.53 -25.17 -14.62
C THR A 175 23.88 -24.82 -15.22
N LEU A 176 24.70 -24.15 -14.45
CA LEU A 176 26.07 -23.75 -14.79
C LEU A 176 27.05 -24.79 -14.24
N GLY A 177 28.13 -25.08 -14.99
CA GLY A 177 29.11 -26.07 -14.56
C GLY A 177 30.10 -26.43 -15.64
N ILE A 178 30.63 -27.65 -15.59
CA ILE A 178 31.66 -28.17 -16.50
C ILE A 178 31.12 -29.40 -17.18
N LYS A 179 31.32 -29.50 -18.50
CA LYS A 179 31.17 -30.74 -19.27
C LYS A 179 32.56 -31.32 -19.48
N THR A 180 32.80 -32.49 -18.94
CA THR A 180 34.08 -33.20 -19.13
C THR A 180 34.20 -33.76 -20.56
N LYS A 181 35.41 -34.09 -20.98
CA LYS A 181 35.66 -34.73 -22.29
C LYS A 181 34.94 -36.09 -22.43
N GLY A 182 34.64 -36.75 -21.29
CA GLY A 182 33.89 -38.01 -21.25
C GLY A 182 32.36 -37.81 -21.27
N GLY A 183 31.85 -36.57 -21.35
CA GLY A 183 30.42 -36.27 -21.40
C GLY A 183 29.76 -36.14 -20.02
N GLU A 184 30.51 -36.30 -18.94
CA GLU A 184 30.02 -36.11 -17.58
C GLU A 184 29.71 -34.63 -17.35
N ARG A 185 28.62 -34.34 -16.64
CA ARG A 185 28.16 -32.99 -16.24
C ARG A 185 28.39 -32.77 -14.78
N ILE A 186 29.28 -31.85 -14.45
CA ILE A 186 29.59 -31.46 -13.06
C ILE A 186 28.94 -30.10 -12.82
N PRO A 187 27.83 -30.04 -12.07
CA PRO A 187 27.16 -28.78 -11.77
C PRO A 187 27.99 -27.94 -10.80
N PHE A 188 28.00 -26.62 -11.01
CA PHE A 188 28.57 -25.66 -10.10
C PHE A 188 27.47 -24.89 -9.36
N SER A 189 26.51 -24.33 -10.11
CA SER A 189 25.36 -23.59 -9.55
C SER A 189 24.11 -23.74 -10.42
N GLN A 190 22.97 -23.43 -9.83
CA GLN A 190 21.68 -23.47 -10.51
C GLN A 190 20.98 -22.11 -10.45
N ILE A 191 20.32 -21.72 -11.53
CA ILE A 191 19.39 -20.61 -11.61
C ILE A 191 18.00 -21.21 -11.81
N LEU A 192 17.14 -21.05 -10.82
CA LEU A 192 15.76 -21.55 -10.85
C LEU A 192 14.82 -20.40 -11.19
N ILE A 193 13.92 -20.64 -12.13
CA ILE A 193 12.95 -19.65 -12.58
C ILE A 193 11.57 -20.14 -12.18
N ARG A 194 10.84 -19.33 -11.40
CA ARG A 194 9.57 -19.73 -10.79
C ARG A 194 8.48 -18.68 -11.03
N ASN A 195 7.33 -19.13 -11.51
CA ASN A 195 6.13 -18.32 -11.61
C ASN A 195 5.22 -18.65 -10.41
N LEU A 196 4.88 -17.62 -9.63
CA LEU A 196 4.01 -17.70 -8.44
C LEU A 196 2.55 -17.39 -8.79
N ASP A 197 2.07 -17.79 -9.96
CA ASP A 197 0.73 -17.48 -10.46
C ASP A 197 -0.37 -18.02 -9.54
N GLU A 198 -1.38 -17.20 -9.28
CA GLU A 198 -2.49 -17.53 -8.37
C GLU A 198 -3.25 -18.79 -8.81
N GLY A 199 -3.46 -19.70 -7.85
CA GLY A 199 -4.28 -20.89 -8.02
C GLY A 199 -3.59 -22.14 -8.57
N ASN A 200 -2.38 -22.03 -9.17
CA ASN A 200 -1.70 -23.17 -9.72
C ASN A 200 -0.28 -23.44 -9.17
N ASN A 201 0.43 -22.42 -8.69
CA ASN A 201 1.85 -22.52 -8.31
C ASN A 201 2.25 -21.64 -7.12
N GLU A 202 1.34 -21.31 -6.21
CA GLU A 202 1.63 -20.45 -5.06
C GLU A 202 2.85 -20.93 -4.25
N GLU A 203 3.11 -22.25 -4.22
CA GLU A 203 4.22 -22.86 -3.49
C GLU A 203 5.41 -23.25 -4.39
N ALA A 204 5.55 -22.66 -5.58
CA ALA A 204 6.58 -23.03 -6.56
C ALA A 204 8.04 -22.89 -6.06
N ILE A 205 8.25 -22.14 -4.98
CA ILE A 205 9.54 -21.96 -4.31
C ILE A 205 9.66 -22.75 -3.00
N ALA A 206 8.60 -23.44 -2.58
CA ALA A 206 8.64 -24.30 -1.40
C ALA A 206 9.62 -25.46 -1.59
N GLY A 207 10.31 -25.86 -0.51
CA GLY A 207 11.27 -26.97 -0.52
C GLY A 207 12.59 -26.66 -1.25
N THR A 208 12.79 -25.45 -1.78
CA THR A 208 14.08 -25.00 -2.33
C THR A 208 15.02 -24.55 -1.22
N LYS A 209 16.32 -24.50 -1.52
CA LYS A 209 17.37 -23.98 -0.60
C LYS A 209 18.12 -22.81 -1.26
N PRO A 210 17.47 -21.67 -1.39
CA PRO A 210 18.07 -20.55 -2.12
C PRO A 210 19.30 -19.99 -1.40
N ARG A 211 20.35 -19.70 -2.17
CA ARG A 211 21.46 -18.86 -1.77
C ARG A 211 21.16 -17.39 -2.08
N LYS A 212 20.53 -17.13 -3.23
CA LYS A 212 19.96 -15.85 -3.64
C LYS A 212 18.49 -16.07 -4.00
N LEU A 213 17.61 -15.21 -3.53
CA LEU A 213 16.19 -15.23 -3.85
C LEU A 213 15.71 -13.83 -4.19
N ILE A 214 15.13 -13.69 -5.37
CA ILE A 214 14.41 -12.48 -5.78
C ILE A 214 12.96 -12.84 -6.07
N ILE A 215 12.03 -12.02 -5.59
CA ILE A 215 10.63 -12.04 -6.00
C ILE A 215 10.31 -10.67 -6.57
N ASP A 216 10.09 -10.62 -7.88
CA ASP A 216 9.84 -9.37 -8.60
C ASP A 216 8.36 -9.09 -8.78
N GLU A 217 8.04 -7.78 -8.87
CA GLU A 217 6.69 -7.24 -9.09
C GLU A 217 5.66 -7.76 -8.08
N ILE A 218 6.04 -7.79 -6.78
CA ILE A 218 5.20 -8.27 -5.69
C ILE A 218 3.85 -7.55 -5.58
N GLY A 219 3.68 -6.43 -6.26
CA GLY A 219 2.43 -5.69 -6.36
C GLY A 219 1.44 -6.21 -7.40
N LYS A 220 1.74 -7.30 -8.12
CA LYS A 220 0.87 -7.82 -9.19
C LYS A 220 0.05 -9.05 -8.80
N GLY A 221 0.15 -9.55 -7.57
CA GLY A 221 -0.61 -10.70 -7.12
C GLY A 221 -0.24 -11.17 -5.72
N SER A 222 -0.82 -12.27 -5.30
CA SER A 222 -0.55 -12.91 -4.00
C SER A 222 0.73 -13.72 -4.07
N PHE A 223 1.68 -13.44 -3.18
CA PHE A 223 2.98 -14.11 -3.12
C PHE A 223 3.35 -14.55 -1.70
N LEU A 224 2.70 -13.97 -0.70
CA LEU A 224 3.14 -14.08 0.70
C LEU A 224 3.08 -15.52 1.21
N ARG A 225 2.05 -16.28 0.81
CA ARG A 225 1.93 -17.69 1.16
C ARG A 225 3.09 -18.51 0.59
N GLY A 226 3.42 -18.31 -0.70
CA GLY A 226 4.56 -18.98 -1.34
C GLY A 226 5.89 -18.61 -0.72
N PHE A 227 6.07 -17.33 -0.38
CA PHE A 227 7.25 -16.86 0.34
C PHE A 227 7.37 -17.54 1.72
N GLN A 228 6.30 -17.56 2.53
CA GLN A 228 6.30 -18.21 3.84
C GLN A 228 6.61 -19.72 3.75
N ALA A 229 6.10 -20.39 2.73
CA ALA A 229 6.41 -21.81 2.48
C ALA A 229 7.88 -22.06 2.09
N ALA A 230 8.59 -21.06 1.55
CA ALA A 230 10.01 -21.16 1.22
C ALA A 230 10.93 -20.86 2.40
N VAL A 231 10.50 -20.09 3.40
CA VAL A 231 11.33 -19.65 4.55
C VAL A 231 12.05 -20.80 5.26
N PRO A 232 11.41 -21.98 5.56
CA PRO A 232 12.11 -23.10 6.17
C PRO A 232 13.32 -23.60 5.37
N GLY A 233 13.30 -23.44 4.03
CA GLY A 233 14.36 -23.90 3.14
C GLY A 233 15.69 -23.14 3.29
N PHE A 234 15.66 -21.92 3.82
CA PHE A 234 16.86 -21.10 4.06
C PHE A 234 17.03 -20.67 5.52
N THR A 235 16.18 -21.15 6.42
CA THR A 235 16.34 -20.93 7.86
C THR A 235 17.42 -21.86 8.42
N THR A 236 18.38 -21.30 9.16
CA THR A 236 19.48 -22.01 9.80
C THR A 236 19.50 -21.71 11.30
N PRO A 237 20.23 -22.47 12.12
CA PRO A 237 20.39 -22.18 13.55
C PRO A 237 20.99 -20.77 13.85
N TYR A 238 21.62 -20.14 12.84
CA TYR A 238 22.26 -18.85 12.95
C TYR A 238 21.45 -17.71 12.28
N GLY A 239 20.20 -17.95 11.95
CA GLY A 239 19.32 -17.05 11.19
C GLY A 239 19.18 -17.45 9.72
N TRP A 240 18.69 -16.54 8.89
CA TRP A 240 18.50 -16.84 7.48
C TRP A 240 19.85 -16.98 6.74
N GLY A 241 20.01 -18.06 6.00
CA GLY A 241 21.14 -18.30 5.11
C GLY A 241 21.05 -17.63 3.75
N CYS A 242 19.88 -17.09 3.43
CA CYS A 242 19.58 -16.27 2.27
C CYS A 242 18.87 -15.00 2.74
N SER A 243 19.25 -13.84 2.20
CA SER A 243 18.53 -12.59 2.37
C SER A 243 17.64 -12.37 1.15
N PRO A 244 16.34 -12.70 1.20
CA PRO A 244 15.45 -12.54 0.06
C PRO A 244 15.25 -11.05 -0.26
N ILE A 245 15.23 -10.73 -1.55
CA ILE A 245 14.96 -9.38 -2.06
C ILE A 245 13.61 -9.41 -2.76
N LEU A 246 12.66 -8.65 -2.24
CA LEU A 246 11.32 -8.53 -2.79
C LEU A 246 11.14 -7.13 -3.35
N THR A 247 10.75 -7.04 -4.61
CA THR A 247 10.72 -5.76 -5.32
C THR A 247 9.39 -5.52 -6.00
N GLY A 248 9.03 -4.25 -6.15
CA GLY A 248 7.84 -3.86 -6.91
C GLY A 248 7.80 -2.36 -7.18
N THR A 249 6.93 -2.00 -8.11
CA THR A 249 6.64 -0.60 -8.44
C THR A 249 5.17 -0.31 -8.18
N GLY A 250 4.82 0.94 -7.89
CA GLY A 250 3.42 1.36 -7.78
C GLY A 250 2.63 0.98 -9.05
N GLY A 251 1.43 0.48 -8.91
CA GLY A 251 0.62 0.01 -10.02
C GLY A 251 -0.75 -0.50 -9.59
N ASP A 252 -1.41 -1.31 -10.41
CA ASP A 252 -2.78 -1.78 -10.17
C ASP A 252 -2.93 -2.52 -8.84
N MET A 253 -3.68 -1.91 -7.93
CA MET A 253 -3.81 -2.26 -6.51
C MET A 253 -4.73 -3.45 -6.23
N LYS A 254 -5.47 -3.95 -7.22
CA LYS A 254 -6.40 -5.06 -7.02
C LYS A 254 -5.74 -6.32 -6.46
N LYS A 255 -4.40 -6.37 -6.54
CA LYS A 255 -3.59 -7.52 -6.14
C LYS A 255 -2.51 -7.19 -5.09
N PHE A 256 -2.52 -5.96 -4.53
CA PHE A 256 -1.41 -5.41 -3.73
C PHE A 256 -1.48 -5.67 -2.22
N MET A 257 -2.47 -6.41 -1.73
CA MET A 257 -2.68 -6.57 -0.28
C MET A 257 -1.49 -7.24 0.42
N ASP A 258 -0.90 -8.27 -0.19
CA ASP A 258 0.27 -8.96 0.34
C ASP A 258 1.50 -8.04 0.40
N ALA A 259 1.75 -7.29 -0.68
CA ALA A 259 2.86 -6.35 -0.75
C ALA A 259 2.71 -5.21 0.28
N LYS A 260 1.48 -4.73 0.49
CA LYS A 260 1.17 -3.73 1.48
C LYS A 260 1.34 -4.25 2.90
N SER A 261 0.81 -5.45 3.17
CA SER A 261 0.99 -6.11 4.47
C SER A 261 2.47 -6.27 4.79
N LEU A 262 3.26 -6.79 3.86
CA LEU A 262 4.71 -6.93 4.05
C LEU A 262 5.41 -5.57 4.24
N MET A 263 5.05 -4.56 3.44
CA MET A 263 5.70 -3.24 3.48
C MET A 263 5.56 -2.53 4.84
N PHE A 264 4.43 -2.73 5.53
CA PHE A 264 4.14 -2.08 6.81
C PHE A 264 4.24 -3.00 8.03
N ASP A 265 4.56 -4.28 7.84
CA ASP A 265 4.71 -5.28 8.90
C ASP A 265 6.07 -5.98 8.83
N VAL A 266 7.08 -5.26 8.36
CA VAL A 266 8.44 -5.74 8.06
C VAL A 266 9.09 -6.49 9.21
N ASP A 267 8.86 -6.07 10.45
CA ASP A 267 9.43 -6.69 11.66
C ASP A 267 8.94 -8.13 11.86
N ASN A 268 7.63 -8.37 11.65
CA ASN A 268 7.05 -9.70 11.82
C ASN A 268 7.50 -10.69 10.74
N PHE A 269 7.98 -10.18 9.60
CA PHE A 269 8.48 -11.00 8.50
C PHE A 269 10.01 -11.13 8.46
N ASN A 270 10.74 -10.57 9.44
CA ASN A 270 12.20 -10.53 9.50
C ASN A 270 12.84 -9.79 8.30
N PHE A 271 12.28 -8.63 7.94
CA PHE A 271 12.83 -7.73 6.92
C PHE A 271 13.47 -6.51 7.56
N LEU A 272 14.33 -5.81 6.79
CA LEU A 272 14.91 -4.53 7.21
C LEU A 272 13.82 -3.47 7.38
N THR A 273 13.94 -2.66 8.44
CA THR A 273 13.00 -1.62 8.82
C THR A 273 13.55 -0.24 8.57
N TYR A 274 12.68 0.68 8.14
CA TYR A 274 12.96 2.09 7.92
C TYR A 274 11.89 2.93 8.61
N ASN A 275 12.28 4.03 9.23
CA ASN A 275 11.34 4.94 9.85
C ASN A 275 10.66 5.82 8.80
N ASN A 276 9.38 6.07 8.97
CA ASN A 276 8.67 7.04 8.15
C ASN A 276 9.13 8.46 8.53
N GLU A 277 9.49 9.29 7.55
CA GLU A 277 9.97 10.67 7.79
C GLU A 277 8.93 11.56 8.49
N LYS A 278 7.63 11.28 8.28
CA LYS A 278 6.52 12.07 8.83
C LYS A 278 5.88 11.47 10.09
N ASP A 279 6.05 10.18 10.29
CA ASP A 279 5.48 9.44 11.42
C ASP A 279 6.52 8.47 11.96
N THR A 280 7.32 8.93 12.90
CA THR A 280 8.43 8.15 13.48
C THR A 280 7.98 6.89 14.25
N GLN A 281 6.67 6.76 14.53
CA GLN A 281 6.13 5.54 15.15
C GLN A 281 5.78 4.47 14.11
N ARG A 282 5.77 4.81 12.82
CA ARG A 282 5.44 3.91 11.74
C ARG A 282 6.70 3.47 11.01
N VAL A 283 6.95 2.17 10.98
CA VAL A 283 8.04 1.57 10.21
C VAL A 283 7.51 1.00 8.89
N HIS A 284 8.39 0.90 7.91
CA HIS A 284 8.08 0.32 6.59
C HIS A 284 9.34 -0.30 5.97
N GLY A 285 9.18 -1.03 4.86
CA GLY A 285 10.28 -1.50 4.02
C GLY A 285 11.00 -0.37 3.29
N LEU A 286 12.00 -0.69 2.48
CA LEU A 286 12.75 0.34 1.73
C LEU A 286 11.84 1.02 0.70
N PHE A 287 11.65 2.31 0.87
CA PHE A 287 10.85 3.16 -0.01
C PHE A 287 11.72 4.01 -0.93
N ILE A 288 11.57 3.84 -2.25
CA ILE A 288 12.24 4.65 -3.26
C ILE A 288 11.27 5.71 -3.78
N SER A 289 11.39 6.95 -3.32
CA SER A 289 10.46 8.05 -3.60
C SER A 289 10.71 8.73 -4.96
N TYR A 290 9.84 9.68 -5.32
CA TYR A 290 9.96 10.55 -6.49
C TYR A 290 11.31 11.26 -6.64
N LYS A 291 12.07 11.44 -5.55
CA LYS A 291 13.39 12.08 -5.54
C LYS A 291 14.34 11.43 -6.55
N TYR A 292 14.23 10.13 -6.74
CA TYR A 292 15.10 9.35 -7.62
C TYR A 292 14.64 9.28 -9.09
N ARG A 293 13.72 10.14 -9.52
CA ARG A 293 13.26 10.15 -10.92
C ARG A 293 14.39 10.52 -11.91
N MET A 294 14.42 9.81 -13.05
CA MET A 294 15.49 9.95 -14.04
C MET A 294 15.64 11.36 -14.61
N GLU A 295 14.53 12.07 -14.79
CA GLU A 295 14.49 13.42 -15.35
C GLU A 295 15.17 14.49 -14.46
N ALA A 296 15.37 14.15 -13.18
CA ALA A 296 16.05 15.00 -12.21
C ALA A 296 17.48 14.55 -11.89
N LYS A 297 17.99 13.52 -12.57
CA LYS A 297 19.38 13.08 -12.39
C LYS A 297 20.36 14.03 -13.06
N GLU A 298 21.47 14.27 -12.40
CA GLU A 298 22.57 15.11 -12.87
C GLU A 298 23.90 14.36 -12.81
N PRO A 299 24.81 14.59 -13.77
CA PRO A 299 26.14 14.00 -13.74
C PRO A 299 26.92 14.45 -12.49
N SER A 300 27.57 13.50 -11.83
CA SER A 300 28.41 13.71 -10.66
C SER A 300 29.49 12.63 -10.58
N THR A 301 30.19 12.58 -9.47
CA THR A 301 31.13 11.52 -9.12
C THR A 301 30.83 11.00 -7.71
N LEU A 302 31.27 9.77 -7.42
CA LEU A 302 31.10 9.20 -6.09
C LEU A 302 31.86 10.04 -5.02
N GLY A 303 32.98 10.62 -5.38
CA GLY A 303 33.73 11.53 -4.51
C GLY A 303 32.95 12.79 -4.15
N GLN A 304 32.30 13.43 -5.15
CA GLN A 304 31.39 14.57 -4.90
C GLN A 304 30.20 14.19 -4.06
N PHE A 305 29.56 13.06 -4.40
CA PHE A 305 28.38 12.58 -3.68
C PHE A 305 28.65 12.27 -2.20
N LEU A 306 29.85 11.79 -1.88
CA LEU A 306 30.25 11.47 -0.51
C LEU A 306 31.08 12.59 0.17
N ASP A 307 31.12 13.77 -0.42
CA ASP A 307 31.86 14.95 0.07
C ASP A 307 33.33 14.63 0.43
N LYS A 308 34.04 13.98 -0.51
CA LYS A 308 35.44 13.64 -0.35
C LYS A 308 36.36 14.74 -0.87
N SER A 309 37.58 14.78 -0.35
CA SER A 309 38.64 15.70 -0.81
C SER A 309 38.89 15.55 -2.32
N SER A 310 39.29 16.62 -2.97
CA SER A 310 39.48 16.69 -4.43
C SER A 310 40.49 15.74 -5.01
N ASP A 311 41.41 15.24 -4.19
CA ASP A 311 42.47 14.28 -4.52
C ASP A 311 42.04 12.81 -4.35
N SER A 312 40.80 12.56 -3.87
CA SER A 312 40.28 11.21 -3.71
C SER A 312 40.02 10.53 -5.06
N ASP A 313 40.44 9.30 -5.18
CA ASP A 313 40.17 8.42 -6.33
C ASP A 313 38.71 8.20 -6.62
N LEU A 314 37.82 8.39 -5.63
CA LEU A 314 36.38 8.31 -5.76
C LEU A 314 35.82 9.36 -6.74
N HIS A 315 36.56 10.46 -7.01
CA HIS A 315 36.16 11.44 -8.04
C HIS A 315 36.29 10.89 -9.46
N ASN A 316 36.99 9.79 -9.66
CA ASN A 316 37.07 9.11 -10.94
C ASN A 316 35.85 8.19 -11.20
N VAL A 317 35.10 7.80 -10.16
CA VAL A 317 33.91 6.96 -10.26
C VAL A 317 32.72 7.83 -10.64
N LYS A 318 32.35 7.81 -11.94
CA LYS A 318 31.23 8.58 -12.48
C LYS A 318 29.90 8.05 -11.97
N MET A 319 28.97 8.95 -11.66
CA MET A 319 27.62 8.59 -11.26
C MET A 319 26.58 9.64 -11.69
N LEU A 320 25.30 9.27 -11.54
CA LEU A 320 24.17 10.18 -11.65
C LEU A 320 23.54 10.37 -10.27
N VAL A 321 23.39 11.61 -9.85
CA VAL A 321 22.85 11.98 -8.53
C VAL A 321 21.55 12.73 -8.71
N SER A 322 20.59 12.47 -7.86
CA SER A 322 19.29 13.16 -7.85
C SER A 322 19.42 14.61 -7.41
N ASN A 323 18.78 15.49 -8.14
CA ASN A 323 18.52 16.86 -7.72
C ASN A 323 17.11 16.93 -7.12
N ASP A 324 17.02 17.00 -5.79
CA ASP A 324 15.76 16.92 -5.03
C ASP A 324 14.80 18.07 -5.38
N GLU A 325 15.32 19.29 -5.57
CA GLU A 325 14.51 20.46 -5.92
C GLU A 325 13.88 20.28 -7.30
N LYS A 326 14.68 19.90 -8.29
CA LYS A 326 14.22 19.60 -9.65
C LYS A 326 13.23 18.45 -9.68
N ALA A 327 13.48 17.38 -8.92
CA ALA A 327 12.56 16.25 -8.81
C ALA A 327 11.20 16.68 -8.24
N LYS A 328 11.21 17.52 -7.21
CA LYS A 328 10.00 18.08 -6.58
C LYS A 328 9.25 19.00 -7.54
N GLU A 329 9.96 19.89 -8.23
CA GLU A 329 9.37 20.80 -9.22
C GLU A 329 8.65 20.02 -10.33
N ILE A 330 9.33 19.07 -10.96
CA ILE A 330 8.74 18.24 -12.04
C ILE A 330 7.51 17.47 -11.53
N THR A 331 7.60 16.84 -10.35
CA THR A 331 6.50 16.04 -9.81
C THR A 331 5.29 16.91 -9.48
N THR A 332 5.52 18.05 -8.80
CA THR A 332 4.45 18.99 -8.45
C THR A 332 3.79 19.57 -9.71
N PHE A 333 4.58 20.00 -10.69
CA PHE A 333 4.07 20.51 -11.97
C PHE A 333 3.19 19.48 -12.70
N ASN A 334 3.63 18.22 -12.78
CA ASN A 334 2.85 17.16 -13.42
C ASN A 334 1.53 16.92 -12.70
N LEU A 335 1.54 16.82 -11.37
CA LEU A 335 0.35 16.62 -10.56
C LEU A 335 -0.64 17.78 -10.69
N GLU A 336 -0.18 19.04 -10.64
CA GLU A 336 -1.03 20.21 -10.81
C GLU A 336 -1.64 20.28 -12.21
N ARG A 337 -0.84 19.99 -13.24
CA ARG A 337 -1.31 19.96 -14.63
C ARG A 337 -2.44 18.94 -14.81
N LEU A 338 -2.26 17.72 -14.30
CA LEU A 338 -3.25 16.64 -14.39
C LEU A 338 -4.50 16.95 -13.56
N LYS A 339 -4.33 17.57 -12.40
CA LYS A 339 -5.44 18.04 -11.57
C LYS A 339 -6.26 19.12 -12.28
N LYS A 340 -5.61 20.09 -12.93
CA LYS A 340 -6.28 21.14 -13.72
C LYS A 340 -6.98 20.59 -14.95
N ALA A 341 -6.44 19.53 -15.55
CA ALA A 341 -7.06 18.85 -16.69
C ALA A 341 -8.28 18.00 -16.30
N GLY A 342 -8.53 17.78 -15.01
CA GLY A 342 -9.61 16.93 -14.53
C GLY A 342 -9.40 15.42 -14.78
N ASP A 343 -8.21 15.02 -15.23
CA ASP A 343 -7.87 13.62 -15.48
C ASP A 343 -7.43 12.94 -14.19
N ARG A 344 -8.41 12.46 -13.44
CA ARG A 344 -8.19 11.79 -12.15
C ARG A 344 -7.33 10.54 -12.29
N ILE A 345 -7.56 9.73 -13.32
CA ILE A 345 -6.84 8.47 -13.52
C ILE A 345 -5.36 8.76 -13.78
N ALA A 346 -5.05 9.67 -14.71
CA ALA A 346 -3.68 10.06 -14.96
C ALA A 346 -3.01 10.70 -13.74
N TYR A 347 -3.75 11.49 -12.94
CA TYR A 347 -3.25 12.06 -11.69
C TYR A 347 -2.86 10.97 -10.68
N LEU A 348 -3.72 9.97 -10.46
CA LEU A 348 -3.43 8.86 -9.55
C LEU A 348 -2.25 8.02 -10.04
N LYS A 349 -2.17 7.77 -11.36
CA LYS A 349 -1.03 7.07 -11.98
C LYS A 349 0.29 7.80 -11.76
N GLU A 350 0.32 9.13 -11.97
CA GLU A 350 1.52 9.93 -11.71
C GLU A 350 1.95 9.82 -10.24
N LYS A 351 1.00 9.88 -9.29
CA LYS A 351 1.28 9.69 -7.86
C LYS A 351 1.84 8.31 -7.53
N MET A 352 1.27 7.25 -8.09
CA MET A 352 1.73 5.89 -7.86
C MET A 352 3.10 5.62 -8.48
N TYR A 353 3.36 6.19 -9.67
CA TYR A 353 4.62 5.98 -10.38
C TYR A 353 5.76 6.84 -9.85
N TYR A 354 5.44 7.99 -9.26
CA TYR A 354 6.37 8.95 -8.65
C TYR A 354 5.89 9.33 -7.25
N PRO A 355 5.85 8.35 -6.31
CA PRO A 355 5.23 8.54 -5.02
C PRO A 355 5.97 9.55 -4.16
N LEU A 356 5.22 10.49 -3.58
CA LEU A 356 5.71 11.48 -2.64
C LEU A 356 5.88 10.88 -1.24
N GLU A 357 4.99 9.94 -0.90
CA GLU A 357 4.93 9.24 0.37
C GLU A 357 4.75 7.73 0.11
N VAL A 358 5.12 6.91 1.09
CA VAL A 358 5.00 5.46 0.96
C VAL A 358 3.56 5.01 0.69
N ASP A 359 2.58 5.71 1.24
CA ASP A 359 1.15 5.42 1.02
C ASP A 359 0.69 5.69 -0.43
N ASP A 360 1.39 6.55 -1.17
CA ASP A 360 1.06 6.86 -2.56
C ASP A 360 1.28 5.67 -3.52
N ILE A 361 2.14 4.71 -3.13
CA ILE A 361 2.33 3.47 -3.90
C ILE A 361 1.05 2.64 -3.93
N PHE A 362 0.22 2.75 -2.89
CA PHE A 362 -0.94 1.93 -2.62
C PHE A 362 -2.26 2.64 -2.98
N LEU A 363 -2.24 3.62 -3.87
CA LEU A 363 -3.43 4.25 -4.42
C LEU A 363 -4.08 3.34 -5.47
N ASN A 364 -5.41 3.37 -5.56
CA ASN A 364 -6.14 2.61 -6.56
C ASN A 364 -6.57 3.51 -7.73
N GLU A 365 -6.37 3.03 -8.97
CA GLU A 365 -6.72 3.78 -10.17
C GLU A 365 -8.22 3.87 -10.42
N ASP A 366 -8.96 2.79 -10.18
CA ASP A 366 -10.29 2.62 -10.76
C ASP A 366 -11.46 2.69 -9.77
N THR A 367 -11.23 2.57 -8.46
CA THR A 367 -12.32 2.27 -7.54
C THR A 367 -12.52 3.21 -6.37
N ASN A 368 -11.55 4.07 -6.03
CA ASN A 368 -11.78 4.99 -4.92
C ASN A 368 -12.61 6.20 -5.33
N ILE A 369 -13.89 6.15 -4.99
CA ILE A 369 -14.87 7.19 -5.30
C ILE A 369 -14.82 8.39 -4.35
N PHE A 370 -14.09 8.28 -3.22
CA PHE A 370 -14.03 9.30 -2.17
C PHE A 370 -12.93 10.35 -2.43
N ASP A 371 -13.06 11.53 -1.81
CA ASP A 371 -11.99 12.55 -1.81
C ASP A 371 -10.85 12.15 -0.85
N ILE A 372 -9.86 11.46 -1.40
CA ILE A 372 -8.68 10.97 -0.68
C ILE A 372 -7.90 12.13 -0.05
N GLU A 373 -7.76 13.26 -0.75
CA GLU A 373 -6.97 14.39 -0.27
C GLU A 373 -7.64 15.08 0.93
N ALA A 374 -8.96 15.18 0.93
CA ALA A 374 -9.70 15.69 2.08
C ALA A 374 -9.59 14.73 3.28
N ALA A 375 -9.69 13.42 3.04
CA ALA A 375 -9.53 12.41 4.07
C ALA A 375 -8.11 12.42 4.67
N LYS A 376 -7.05 12.54 3.86
CA LYS A 376 -5.66 12.67 4.32
C LYS A 376 -5.46 13.91 5.19
N ARG A 377 -5.97 15.07 4.74
CA ARG A 377 -5.88 16.32 5.52
C ARG A 377 -6.57 16.21 6.88
N GLN A 378 -7.74 15.58 6.93
CA GLN A 378 -8.46 15.38 8.19
C GLN A 378 -7.72 14.39 9.09
N LYS A 379 -7.26 13.25 8.56
CA LYS A 379 -6.45 12.29 9.32
C LYS A 379 -5.21 12.95 9.93
N PHE A 380 -4.47 13.74 9.15
CA PHE A 380 -3.31 14.48 9.64
C PHE A 380 -3.66 15.43 10.78
N ARG A 381 -4.81 16.13 10.70
CA ARG A 381 -5.28 17.00 11.81
C ARG A 381 -5.56 16.20 13.08
N LEU A 382 -6.17 15.03 12.97
CA LEU A 382 -6.46 14.18 14.12
C LEU A 382 -5.18 13.66 14.78
N GLN A 383 -4.16 13.36 14.00
CA GLN A 383 -2.83 12.93 14.49
C GLN A 383 -2.10 14.03 15.29
N GLN A 384 -2.43 15.30 15.07
CA GLN A 384 -1.88 16.43 15.85
C GLN A 384 -2.62 16.64 17.18
N GLN A 385 -3.70 15.92 17.46
CA GLN A 385 -4.46 16.01 18.69
C GLN A 385 -4.02 14.91 19.67
N GLU A 386 -3.83 15.24 20.92
CA GLU A 386 -3.44 14.27 21.95
C GLU A 386 -4.47 13.13 22.09
N LYS A 387 -5.75 13.41 21.83
CA LYS A 387 -6.82 12.43 21.95
C LYS A 387 -7.98 12.76 21.02
N THR A 388 -8.37 11.81 20.17
CA THR A 388 -9.46 12.00 19.21
C THR A 388 -10.82 11.48 19.72
N GLY A 389 -10.84 10.61 20.73
CA GLY A 389 -12.05 10.04 21.33
C GLY A 389 -11.80 9.44 22.71
N THR A 390 -12.87 9.07 23.39
CA THR A 390 -12.82 8.50 24.75
C THR A 390 -13.21 7.02 24.72
N PRO A 391 -12.29 6.09 25.03
CA PRO A 391 -12.59 4.67 25.12
C PRO A 391 -13.45 4.37 26.36
N VAL A 392 -14.54 3.62 26.16
CA VAL A 392 -15.46 3.22 27.24
C VAL A 392 -15.97 1.80 27.04
N ILE A 393 -16.41 1.19 28.14
CA ILE A 393 -17.22 -0.03 28.15
C ILE A 393 -18.61 0.35 28.63
N LEU A 394 -19.63 -0.09 27.90
CA LEU A 394 -21.02 0.19 28.24
C LEU A 394 -21.61 -0.98 29.05
N PHE A 395 -22.46 -0.67 30.02
CA PHE A 395 -23.17 -1.65 30.82
C PHE A 395 -24.55 -1.16 31.27
N ASN A 396 -25.41 -2.10 31.66
CA ASN A 396 -26.70 -1.78 32.24
C ASN A 396 -26.54 -1.43 33.74
N ASP A 397 -27.01 -0.27 34.10
CA ASP A 397 -27.11 0.16 35.52
C ASP A 397 -28.60 0.35 35.88
N GLY A 398 -29.29 -0.79 36.10
CA GLY A 398 -30.72 -0.80 36.31
C GLY A 398 -31.53 -0.39 35.07
N GLU A 399 -32.16 0.80 35.12
CA GLU A 399 -32.99 1.30 34.01
C GLU A 399 -32.22 2.08 32.95
N LYS A 400 -30.94 2.42 33.24
CA LYS A 400 -30.13 3.26 32.33
C LYS A 400 -28.91 2.52 31.81
N ILE A 401 -28.43 2.96 30.67
CA ILE A 401 -27.13 2.54 30.15
C ILE A 401 -26.07 3.49 30.73
N ALA A 402 -25.09 2.94 31.41
CA ALA A 402 -23.95 3.66 31.95
C ALA A 402 -22.67 3.29 31.18
N HIS A 403 -21.61 4.06 31.41
CA HIS A 403 -20.30 3.82 30.84
C HIS A 403 -19.21 3.82 31.90
N GLU A 404 -18.16 3.07 31.68
CA GLU A 404 -16.93 3.07 32.43
C GLU A 404 -15.76 3.39 31.50
N PHE A 405 -14.88 4.27 31.94
CA PHE A 405 -13.65 4.57 31.20
C PHE A 405 -12.70 3.38 31.23
N THR A 406 -12.04 3.11 30.13
CA THR A 406 -11.13 1.97 30.02
C THR A 406 -9.82 2.36 29.38
N ASP A 407 -8.73 1.67 29.76
CA ASP A 407 -7.41 1.80 29.14
C ASP A 407 -7.24 0.91 27.91
N LYS A 408 -8.27 0.10 27.57
CA LYS A 408 -8.25 -0.67 26.31
C LYS A 408 -8.13 0.28 25.13
N GLN A 409 -7.26 -0.09 24.20
CA GLN A 409 -7.04 0.71 22.99
C GLN A 409 -7.99 0.28 21.88
N PRO A 410 -8.52 1.23 21.10
CA PRO A 410 -9.25 0.90 19.88
C PRO A 410 -8.30 0.30 18.84
N ILE A 411 -8.85 -0.47 17.89
CA ILE A 411 -8.08 -0.97 16.75
C ILE A 411 -7.62 0.23 15.92
N SER A 412 -6.31 0.43 15.86
CA SER A 412 -5.67 1.58 15.20
C SER A 412 -5.07 1.27 13.84
N ASN A 413 -4.97 -0.02 13.47
CA ASN A 413 -4.33 -0.45 12.24
C ASN A 413 -5.35 -0.77 11.13
N PHE A 414 -5.00 -0.39 9.91
CA PHE A 414 -5.65 -0.85 8.69
C PHE A 414 -4.61 -0.99 7.56
N PRO A 415 -4.51 -2.14 6.87
CA PRO A 415 -5.22 -3.38 7.16
C PRO A 415 -4.85 -3.98 8.51
N LEU A 416 -5.74 -4.84 9.03
CA LEU A 416 -5.57 -5.49 10.33
C LEU A 416 -4.37 -6.43 10.29
N LYS A 417 -3.50 -6.35 11.30
CA LYS A 417 -2.38 -7.30 11.46
C LYS A 417 -2.85 -8.55 12.19
N ASN A 418 -2.22 -9.69 11.93
CA ASN A 418 -2.54 -10.95 12.61
C ASN A 418 -2.30 -10.89 14.13
N SER A 419 -1.33 -10.07 14.57
CA SER A 419 -0.99 -9.84 15.97
C SER A 419 -1.92 -8.86 16.69
N ASP A 420 -2.80 -8.15 15.97
CA ASP A 420 -3.64 -7.12 16.58
C ASP A 420 -4.71 -7.74 17.49
N LEU A 421 -4.86 -7.12 18.65
CA LEU A 421 -5.96 -7.43 19.55
C LEU A 421 -7.27 -6.97 18.92
N LYS A 422 -8.20 -7.90 18.74
CA LYS A 422 -9.50 -7.63 18.09
C LYS A 422 -10.62 -7.31 19.10
N ASP A 423 -10.34 -7.41 20.40
CA ASP A 423 -11.24 -7.00 21.49
C ASP A 423 -10.99 -5.53 21.81
N ALA A 424 -11.79 -4.64 21.24
CA ALA A 424 -11.65 -3.21 21.34
C ALA A 424 -12.84 -2.58 22.11
N PRO A 425 -12.66 -1.38 22.72
CA PRO A 425 -13.72 -0.67 23.42
C PRO A 425 -14.61 0.12 22.45
N VAL A 426 -15.75 0.61 22.94
CA VAL A 426 -16.50 1.69 22.31
C VAL A 426 -15.69 2.97 22.38
N VAL A 427 -15.65 3.77 21.33
CA VAL A 427 -15.01 5.08 21.29
C VAL A 427 -16.07 6.17 21.15
N ILE A 428 -16.11 7.09 22.11
CA ILE A 428 -17.05 8.22 22.13
C ILE A 428 -16.31 9.49 21.74
N TYR A 429 -16.76 10.15 20.68
CA TYR A 429 -16.27 11.47 20.23
C TYR A 429 -17.08 12.61 20.83
N GLU A 430 -18.40 12.40 21.00
CA GLU A 430 -19.32 13.31 21.70
C GLU A 430 -20.36 12.48 22.48
N PHE A 431 -20.49 12.73 23.78
CA PHE A 431 -21.48 12.05 24.62
C PHE A 431 -22.92 12.43 24.23
N PRO A 432 -23.89 11.51 24.40
CA PRO A 432 -25.28 11.82 24.04
C PRO A 432 -25.85 12.95 24.92
N VAL A 433 -26.71 13.75 24.33
CA VAL A 433 -27.49 14.73 25.10
C VAL A 433 -28.42 14.02 26.09
N SER A 434 -28.75 14.68 27.20
CA SER A 434 -29.71 14.13 28.17
C SER A 434 -31.08 13.95 27.53
N ASN A 435 -31.64 12.74 27.60
CA ASN A 435 -32.93 12.37 26.99
C ASN A 435 -33.03 12.69 25.51
N PRO A 436 -32.21 12.05 24.66
CA PRO A 436 -32.14 12.36 23.23
C PRO A 436 -33.49 12.09 22.56
N THR A 437 -33.96 13.08 21.78
CA THR A 437 -35.16 12.93 20.96
C THR A 437 -34.96 11.78 19.97
N TYR A 438 -35.95 10.92 19.83
CA TYR A 438 -35.90 9.81 18.88
C TYR A 438 -35.63 10.32 17.45
N GLY A 439 -34.61 9.73 16.82
CA GLY A 439 -34.18 10.12 15.49
C GLY A 439 -33.14 11.25 15.45
N LEU A 440 -32.74 11.83 16.61
CA LEU A 440 -31.58 12.74 16.67
C LEU A 440 -30.30 12.00 16.29
N TYR A 441 -30.15 10.79 16.81
CA TYR A 441 -29.05 9.92 16.46
C TYR A 441 -29.52 8.78 15.56
N VAL A 442 -28.70 8.41 14.60
CA VAL A 442 -28.87 7.23 13.78
C VAL A 442 -27.62 6.36 13.87
N ALA A 443 -27.81 5.06 13.72
CA ALA A 443 -26.72 4.10 13.71
C ALA A 443 -26.67 3.35 12.38
N GLY A 444 -25.46 3.12 11.88
CA GLY A 444 -25.20 2.11 10.86
C GLY A 444 -24.44 0.95 11.48
N VAL A 445 -24.83 -0.26 11.14
CA VAL A 445 -24.29 -1.49 11.71
C VAL A 445 -23.90 -2.47 10.61
N ASP A 446 -22.67 -2.91 10.64
CA ASP A 446 -22.13 -4.00 9.83
C ASP A 446 -21.68 -5.14 10.75
N PRO A 447 -22.51 -6.21 10.91
CA PRO A 447 -22.17 -7.32 11.79
C PRO A 447 -21.26 -8.32 11.07
N TYR A 448 -20.20 -8.80 11.75
CA TYR A 448 -19.35 -9.84 11.19
C TYR A 448 -19.97 -11.25 11.30
N ARG A 449 -19.64 -12.13 10.35
CA ARG A 449 -20.06 -13.54 10.37
C ARG A 449 -19.17 -14.38 11.29
N GLN A 450 -19.82 -15.17 12.17
CA GLN A 450 -19.12 -16.19 12.95
C GLN A 450 -18.97 -17.45 12.10
N GLY A 451 -17.79 -18.00 11.97
CA GLY A 451 -17.62 -19.33 11.35
C GLY A 451 -16.54 -19.48 10.28
N LYS A 452 -15.72 -18.48 10.02
CA LYS A 452 -14.50 -18.67 9.21
C LYS A 452 -13.28 -18.27 10.04
N SER A 453 -12.36 -19.18 10.18
CA SER A 453 -11.04 -19.17 10.82
C SER A 453 -10.69 -17.98 11.76
N ALA A 454 -9.94 -18.24 12.82
CA ALA A 454 -9.34 -17.23 13.71
C ALA A 454 -8.52 -16.16 12.95
N TYR A 455 -8.27 -16.36 11.67
CA TYR A 455 -7.52 -15.47 10.76
C TYR A 455 -8.40 -14.52 9.91
N SER A 456 -9.73 -14.51 10.14
CA SER A 456 -10.60 -13.58 9.40
C SER A 456 -10.28 -12.12 9.76
N SER A 457 -10.05 -11.28 8.76
CA SER A 457 -9.85 -9.84 8.90
C SER A 457 -11.15 -9.03 9.04
N SER A 458 -12.34 -9.65 8.91
CA SER A 458 -13.63 -8.97 9.05
C SER A 458 -13.92 -8.64 10.50
N LEU A 459 -14.30 -7.39 10.75
CA LEU A 459 -14.67 -6.83 12.06
C LEU A 459 -16.19 -6.54 12.08
N GLY A 460 -16.79 -6.52 13.27
CA GLY A 460 -18.10 -5.89 13.41
C GLY A 460 -17.93 -4.40 13.63
N ALA A 461 -18.69 -3.59 12.92
CA ALA A 461 -18.62 -2.14 12.99
C ALA A 461 -19.99 -1.50 13.28
N VAL A 462 -19.98 -0.51 14.17
CA VAL A 462 -21.14 0.34 14.51
C VAL A 462 -20.66 1.79 14.49
N TYR A 463 -21.36 2.65 13.76
CA TYR A 463 -21.14 4.09 13.78
C TYR A 463 -22.43 4.82 14.18
N ILE A 464 -22.32 5.73 15.14
CA ILE A 464 -23.40 6.61 15.56
C ILE A 464 -23.20 8.00 14.94
N TYR A 465 -24.21 8.47 14.25
CA TYR A 465 -24.23 9.76 13.59
C TYR A 465 -25.28 10.68 14.20
N LYS A 466 -24.88 11.90 14.60
CA LYS A 466 -25.76 12.96 15.10
C LYS A 466 -26.25 13.79 13.92
N ARG A 467 -27.57 13.80 13.73
CA ARG A 467 -28.21 14.56 12.66
C ARG A 467 -28.28 16.04 13.01
N MET A 468 -28.37 16.88 11.98
CA MET A 468 -28.64 18.30 12.15
C MET A 468 -29.95 18.52 12.93
N HIS A 469 -29.94 19.41 13.92
CA HIS A 469 -31.10 19.86 14.67
C HIS A 469 -30.90 21.31 15.15
N ASP A 470 -31.94 22.02 15.53
CA ASP A 470 -31.90 23.38 16.04
C ASP A 470 -32.26 23.48 17.54
N ILE A 471 -32.37 22.34 18.24
CA ILE A 471 -32.86 22.26 19.61
C ILE A 471 -31.91 22.90 20.61
N THR A 472 -30.60 22.77 20.40
CA THR A 472 -29.55 23.21 21.35
C THR A 472 -28.86 24.50 20.96
N GLY A 473 -29.17 25.07 19.79
CA GLY A 473 -28.46 26.24 19.25
C GLY A 473 -27.00 25.96 18.85
N GLU A 474 -26.58 24.71 18.83
CA GLU A 474 -25.23 24.31 18.42
C GLU A 474 -25.06 24.50 16.90
N LYS A 475 -24.00 25.20 16.51
CA LYS A 475 -23.74 25.56 15.13
C LYS A 475 -23.23 24.40 14.27
N TYR A 476 -22.77 23.29 14.87
CA TYR A 476 -22.06 22.22 14.17
C TYR A 476 -22.64 20.87 14.53
N GLN A 477 -23.51 20.37 13.67
CA GLN A 477 -24.11 19.06 13.74
C GLN A 477 -23.79 18.34 12.43
N ASP A 478 -24.38 17.23 12.17
CA ASP A 478 -24.00 16.36 11.05
C ASP A 478 -22.59 15.77 11.25
N MET A 479 -22.40 15.02 12.34
CA MET A 479 -21.12 14.43 12.70
C MET A 479 -21.23 13.01 13.25
N PHE A 480 -20.19 12.22 13.07
CA PHE A 480 -20.07 10.95 13.78
C PHE A 480 -19.66 11.20 15.23
N VAL A 481 -20.45 10.68 16.17
CA VAL A 481 -20.29 10.93 17.62
C VAL A 481 -19.76 9.74 18.40
N ALA A 482 -19.86 8.52 17.87
CA ALA A 482 -19.28 7.33 18.47
C ALA A 482 -19.06 6.23 17.44
N SER A 483 -18.13 5.33 17.75
CA SER A 483 -17.89 4.10 16.98
C SER A 483 -17.62 2.91 17.90
N TYR A 484 -17.97 1.71 17.42
CA TYR A 484 -17.55 0.46 18.03
C TYR A 484 -17.13 -0.52 16.93
N VAL A 485 -15.85 -0.81 16.87
CA VAL A 485 -15.28 -1.68 15.83
C VAL A 485 -14.41 -2.73 16.52
N ALA A 486 -14.89 -3.98 16.52
CA ALA A 486 -14.24 -5.07 17.25
C ALA A 486 -14.60 -6.44 16.68
N ARG A 487 -13.85 -7.45 17.08
CA ARG A 487 -14.14 -8.87 16.88
C ARG A 487 -13.68 -9.66 18.12
N PRO A 488 -14.37 -9.55 19.26
CA PRO A 488 -14.06 -10.35 20.45
C PRO A 488 -14.28 -11.85 20.15
N ASP A 489 -13.67 -12.71 20.98
CA ASP A 489 -13.75 -14.18 20.84
C ASP A 489 -15.19 -14.69 20.85
N LYS A 490 -16.07 -14.05 21.66
CA LYS A 490 -17.50 -14.37 21.71
C LYS A 490 -18.29 -13.31 20.95
N LYS A 491 -19.05 -13.70 19.95
CA LYS A 491 -19.88 -12.80 19.14
C LYS A 491 -20.91 -12.08 20.02
N GLU A 492 -21.47 -12.75 21.01
CA GLU A 492 -22.44 -12.14 21.94
C GLU A 492 -21.86 -10.92 22.69
N THR A 493 -20.55 -10.89 22.95
CA THR A 493 -19.89 -9.73 23.56
C THR A 493 -19.95 -8.52 22.64
N TRP A 494 -19.71 -8.72 21.34
CA TRP A 494 -19.84 -7.66 20.36
C TRP A 494 -21.31 -7.22 20.20
N GLU A 495 -22.22 -8.17 20.06
CA GLU A 495 -23.67 -7.91 19.89
C GLU A 495 -24.21 -7.12 21.08
N GLU A 496 -23.78 -7.44 22.32
CA GLU A 496 -24.23 -6.73 23.51
C GLU A 496 -23.68 -5.30 23.56
N GLN A 497 -22.38 -5.07 23.31
CA GLN A 497 -21.82 -3.72 23.28
C GLN A 497 -22.43 -2.87 22.15
N ALA A 498 -22.67 -3.45 20.97
CA ALA A 498 -23.35 -2.78 19.86
C ALA A 498 -24.81 -2.38 20.26
N ARG A 499 -25.55 -3.31 20.88
CA ARG A 499 -26.91 -3.06 21.40
C ARG A 499 -26.91 -1.94 22.44
N LEU A 500 -26.00 -1.99 23.42
CA LEU A 500 -25.89 -0.98 24.47
C LEU A 500 -25.54 0.39 23.89
N LEU A 501 -24.67 0.46 22.89
CA LEU A 501 -24.30 1.70 22.21
C LEU A 501 -25.50 2.34 21.50
N ILE A 502 -26.28 1.54 20.78
CA ILE A 502 -27.50 1.98 20.12
C ILE A 502 -28.50 2.56 21.15
N LYS A 503 -28.69 1.87 22.27
CA LYS A 503 -29.61 2.31 23.35
C LYS A 503 -29.07 3.55 24.05
N TYR A 504 -27.77 3.64 24.27
CA TYR A 504 -27.12 4.78 24.94
C TYR A 504 -27.38 6.10 24.22
N TYR A 505 -27.40 6.06 22.88
CA TYR A 505 -27.74 7.21 22.05
C TYR A 505 -29.21 7.28 21.65
N ASN A 506 -30.05 6.33 22.02
CA ASN A 506 -31.44 6.21 21.50
C ASN A 506 -31.46 6.29 19.97
N ALA A 507 -30.51 5.57 19.32
CA ALA A 507 -30.24 5.71 17.90
C ALA A 507 -31.16 4.82 17.05
N ARG A 508 -31.70 5.39 15.97
CA ARG A 508 -32.41 4.65 14.95
C ARG A 508 -31.44 3.94 14.02
N THR A 509 -31.54 2.61 13.90
CA THR A 509 -30.46 1.77 13.40
C THR A 509 -30.78 1.14 12.05
N LEU A 510 -29.95 1.41 11.03
CA LEU A 510 -29.94 0.67 9.78
C LEU A 510 -28.78 -0.35 9.81
N CYS A 511 -29.15 -1.63 9.67
CA CYS A 511 -28.20 -2.74 9.77
C CYS A 511 -28.01 -3.41 8.41
N GLU A 512 -26.77 -3.83 8.08
CA GLU A 512 -26.57 -4.82 7.03
C GLU A 512 -27.21 -6.15 7.47
N ASN A 513 -27.93 -6.79 6.57
CA ASN A 513 -28.70 -7.99 6.90
C ASN A 513 -28.28 -9.24 6.13
N ASP A 514 -27.07 -9.28 5.63
CA ASP A 514 -26.45 -10.48 5.05
C ASP A 514 -26.24 -11.55 6.11
N ASP A 515 -25.89 -11.11 7.33
CA ASP A 515 -25.93 -11.91 8.56
C ASP A 515 -27.06 -11.40 9.48
N ILE A 516 -28.09 -12.21 9.69
CA ILE A 516 -29.26 -11.83 10.50
C ILE A 516 -29.05 -12.00 12.00
N SER A 517 -27.94 -12.52 12.46
CA SER A 517 -27.71 -12.88 13.88
C SER A 517 -27.88 -11.67 14.80
N PHE A 518 -27.33 -10.52 14.45
CA PHE A 518 -27.49 -9.30 15.24
C PHE A 518 -28.94 -8.83 15.31
N ILE A 519 -29.69 -8.94 14.22
CA ILE A 519 -31.14 -8.62 14.19
C ILE A 519 -31.92 -9.54 15.13
N GLU A 520 -31.64 -10.85 15.08
CA GLU A 520 -32.28 -11.83 15.97
C GLU A 520 -31.85 -11.62 17.44
N TYR A 521 -30.59 -11.21 17.68
CA TYR A 521 -30.13 -10.83 19.00
C TYR A 521 -30.93 -9.63 19.55
N MET A 522 -31.09 -8.56 18.79
CA MET A 522 -31.90 -7.39 19.17
C MET A 522 -33.37 -7.76 19.44
N LYS A 523 -33.96 -8.65 18.62
CA LYS A 523 -35.32 -9.16 18.86
C LYS A 523 -35.40 -9.96 20.16
N SER A 524 -34.45 -10.83 20.42
CA SER A 524 -34.39 -11.66 21.65
C SER A 524 -34.31 -10.81 22.94
N LYS A 525 -33.71 -9.64 22.85
CA LYS A 525 -33.60 -8.67 23.95
C LYS A 525 -34.78 -7.70 24.04
N GLY A 526 -35.75 -7.77 23.14
CA GLY A 526 -36.92 -6.88 23.08
C GLY A 526 -36.59 -5.49 22.50
N ASP A 527 -35.45 -5.30 21.89
CA ASP A 527 -34.95 -4.01 21.42
C ASP A 527 -35.11 -3.82 19.90
N ALA A 528 -35.96 -4.65 19.25
CA ALA A 528 -36.20 -4.57 17.80
C ALA A 528 -36.75 -3.21 17.34
N HIS A 529 -37.35 -2.43 18.22
CA HIS A 529 -37.87 -1.09 17.91
C HIS A 529 -36.81 -0.05 17.57
N TYR A 530 -35.53 -0.32 17.89
CA TYR A 530 -34.40 0.49 17.43
C TYR A 530 -34.05 0.21 15.97
N LEU A 531 -34.39 -0.98 15.44
CA LEU A 531 -34.03 -1.38 14.11
C LEU A 531 -34.95 -0.74 13.05
N GLU A 532 -34.36 -0.25 11.98
CA GLU A 532 -35.10 0.24 10.82
C GLU A 532 -35.57 -0.93 9.96
N LYS A 533 -36.84 -0.89 9.56
CA LYS A 533 -37.38 -1.83 8.57
C LYS A 533 -36.67 -1.63 7.23
N GLN A 534 -36.78 -2.61 6.36
CA GLN A 534 -36.21 -2.52 5.02
C GLN A 534 -36.67 -1.19 4.37
N PRO A 535 -35.71 -0.30 4.01
CA PRO A 535 -36.03 1.04 3.55
C PRO A 535 -36.78 1.05 2.21
N GLN A 536 -37.78 1.94 2.06
CA GLN A 536 -38.53 2.05 0.80
C GLN A 536 -37.65 2.45 -0.39
N TRP A 537 -36.62 3.26 -0.18
CA TRP A 537 -35.68 3.66 -1.23
C TRP A 537 -34.96 2.47 -1.88
N LEU A 538 -34.84 1.35 -1.19
CA LEU A 538 -34.27 0.13 -1.74
C LEU A 538 -35.04 -0.35 -2.97
N MET A 539 -36.38 -0.21 -2.96
CA MET A 539 -37.21 -0.56 -4.08
C MET A 539 -37.09 0.43 -5.25
N GLU A 540 -36.66 1.67 -4.98
CA GLU A 540 -36.37 2.66 -6.02
C GLU A 540 -35.01 2.36 -6.70
N VAL A 541 -34.04 1.90 -5.94
CA VAL A 541 -32.70 1.56 -6.43
C VAL A 541 -32.70 0.23 -7.19
N VAL A 542 -33.41 -0.78 -6.68
CA VAL A 542 -33.56 -2.12 -7.28
C VAL A 542 -35.04 -2.52 -7.35
N PRO A 543 -35.79 -2.07 -8.37
CA PRO A 543 -37.25 -2.27 -8.46
C PRO A 543 -37.69 -3.73 -8.43
N ASN A 544 -36.85 -4.65 -8.89
CA ASN A 544 -37.18 -6.09 -9.01
C ASN A 544 -36.53 -6.93 -7.89
N THR A 545 -36.20 -6.34 -6.75
CA THR A 545 -35.65 -7.13 -5.65
C THR A 545 -36.65 -8.11 -5.12
N THR A 546 -36.33 -9.40 -5.14
CA THR A 546 -37.16 -10.50 -4.62
C THR A 546 -36.90 -10.78 -3.15
N VAL A 547 -35.82 -10.25 -2.60
CA VAL A 547 -35.41 -10.49 -1.20
C VAL A 547 -36.16 -9.50 -0.29
N LYS A 548 -37.30 -9.93 0.25
CA LYS A 548 -38.00 -9.19 1.29
C LYS A 548 -37.52 -9.63 2.65
N ARG A 549 -36.81 -8.76 3.35
CA ARG A 549 -36.42 -8.94 4.74
C ARG A 549 -37.13 -7.90 5.60
N GLU A 550 -37.40 -8.24 6.85
CA GLU A 550 -38.16 -7.36 7.74
C GLU A 550 -37.36 -6.11 8.11
N TYR A 551 -36.08 -6.27 8.40
CA TYR A 551 -35.15 -5.21 8.85
C TYR A 551 -33.88 -5.14 7.99
N GLY A 552 -33.32 -3.92 7.90
CA GLY A 552 -32.02 -3.69 7.35
C GLY A 552 -31.89 -3.69 5.83
N VAL A 553 -30.69 -3.72 5.33
CA VAL A 553 -30.33 -3.66 3.91
C VAL A 553 -29.42 -4.83 3.53
N HIS A 554 -29.77 -5.51 2.44
CA HIS A 554 -28.93 -6.55 1.85
C HIS A 554 -28.04 -5.95 0.76
N ARG A 555 -26.70 -6.06 0.90
CA ARG A 555 -25.72 -5.44 0.02
C ARG A 555 -25.28 -6.31 -1.17
N SER A 556 -26.12 -7.22 -1.66
CA SER A 556 -25.76 -8.14 -2.76
C SER A 556 -25.75 -7.52 -4.16
N SER A 557 -26.24 -6.30 -4.33
CA SER A 557 -26.35 -5.63 -5.63
C SER A 557 -25.36 -4.46 -5.73
N GLN A 558 -24.60 -4.39 -6.82
CA GLN A 558 -23.70 -3.26 -7.09
C GLN A 558 -24.42 -1.91 -7.03
N LYS A 559 -25.67 -1.84 -7.52
CA LYS A 559 -26.47 -0.61 -7.45
C LYS A 559 -26.74 -0.13 -6.02
N ILE A 560 -26.93 -1.07 -5.08
CA ILE A 560 -27.13 -0.72 -3.66
C ILE A 560 -25.81 -0.22 -3.07
N ILE A 561 -24.71 -0.90 -3.38
CA ILE A 561 -23.36 -0.52 -2.95
C ILE A 561 -23.04 0.88 -3.48
N ASP A 562 -23.20 1.13 -4.77
CA ASP A 562 -22.97 2.44 -5.39
C ASP A 562 -23.83 3.56 -4.76
N TYR A 563 -25.09 3.24 -4.44
CA TYR A 563 -25.98 4.20 -3.78
C TYR A 563 -25.47 4.57 -2.38
N LEU A 564 -25.10 3.58 -1.57
CA LEU A 564 -24.60 3.78 -0.21
C LEU A 564 -23.28 4.56 -0.22
N HIS A 565 -22.35 4.19 -1.10
CA HIS A 565 -21.09 4.90 -1.31
C HIS A 565 -21.33 6.36 -1.72
N ASN A 566 -22.27 6.62 -2.63
CA ASN A 566 -22.62 7.99 -3.03
C ASN A 566 -23.22 8.80 -1.87
N CYS A 567 -23.96 8.17 -0.95
CA CYS A 567 -24.43 8.83 0.26
C CYS A 567 -23.26 9.32 1.14
N LEU A 568 -22.29 8.44 1.43
CA LEU A 568 -21.12 8.79 2.23
C LEU A 568 -20.24 9.82 1.51
N LYS A 569 -19.97 9.64 0.21
CA LYS A 569 -19.25 10.60 -0.61
C LYS A 569 -19.85 11.99 -0.55
N LYS A 570 -21.16 12.08 -0.77
CA LYS A 570 -21.88 13.35 -0.71
C LYS A 570 -21.76 14.01 0.66
N TYR A 571 -21.90 13.23 1.75
CA TYR A 571 -21.69 13.76 3.10
C TYR A 571 -20.28 14.31 3.27
N MET A 572 -19.26 13.62 2.79
CA MET A 572 -17.86 14.07 2.91
C MET A 572 -17.61 15.39 2.18
N GLU A 573 -18.23 15.58 1.00
CA GLU A 573 -18.05 16.74 0.13
C GLU A 573 -18.96 17.91 0.50
N ASP A 574 -20.13 17.66 1.13
CA ASP A 574 -21.10 18.69 1.49
C ASP A 574 -20.52 19.69 2.49
N VAL A 575 -20.65 20.98 2.19
CA VAL A 575 -20.29 22.07 3.10
C VAL A 575 -21.34 22.18 4.20
N ILE A 576 -20.97 21.76 5.42
CA ILE A 576 -21.83 21.81 6.60
C ILE A 576 -21.91 23.25 7.14
N HIS A 577 -20.77 23.96 7.13
CA HIS A 577 -20.68 25.32 7.68
C HIS A 577 -19.59 26.13 6.97
N ARG A 578 -19.79 27.47 6.92
CA ARG A 578 -18.81 28.43 6.42
C ARG A 578 -18.39 29.37 7.55
N GLU A 579 -17.14 29.28 7.95
CA GLU A 579 -16.54 30.23 8.89
C GLU A 579 -16.25 31.53 8.15
N LYS A 580 -16.73 32.66 8.70
CA LYS A 580 -16.54 33.98 8.10
C LYS A 580 -15.68 34.84 9.04
N ASN A 581 -14.86 35.76 8.48
CA ASN A 581 -14.16 36.77 9.23
C ASN A 581 -15.14 37.90 9.67
N GLU A 582 -14.66 38.91 10.40
CA GLU A 582 -15.45 40.04 10.86
C GLU A 582 -15.99 40.90 9.68
N GLU A 583 -15.33 40.81 8.52
CA GLU A 583 -15.70 41.49 7.28
C GLU A 583 -16.77 40.74 6.48
N GLY A 584 -17.10 39.51 6.86
CA GLY A 584 -18.11 38.66 6.23
C GLY A 584 -17.57 37.73 5.14
N ASP A 585 -16.26 37.75 4.87
CA ASP A 585 -15.61 36.85 3.90
C ASP A 585 -15.47 35.45 4.43
N VAL A 586 -15.66 34.45 3.57
CA VAL A 586 -15.51 33.03 3.93
C VAL A 586 -14.02 32.70 4.05
N ILE A 587 -13.58 32.48 5.30
CA ILE A 587 -12.19 32.08 5.59
C ILE A 587 -12.01 30.57 5.56
N ARG A 588 -13.08 29.81 5.80
CA ARG A 588 -13.02 28.34 5.82
C ARG A 588 -14.37 27.71 5.55
N GLU A 589 -14.38 26.67 4.74
CA GLU A 589 -15.50 25.76 4.59
C GLU A 589 -15.28 24.51 5.43
N VAL A 590 -16.27 24.18 6.28
CA VAL A 590 -16.30 22.97 7.10
C VAL A 590 -17.13 21.95 6.38
N THR A 591 -16.49 20.90 5.85
CA THR A 591 -17.14 19.80 5.14
C THR A 591 -17.40 18.61 6.04
N GLY A 592 -18.25 17.66 5.61
CA GLY A 592 -18.59 16.47 6.37
C GLY A 592 -17.36 15.65 6.76
N VAL A 593 -16.35 15.53 5.86
CA VAL A 593 -15.10 14.83 6.16
C VAL A 593 -14.38 15.42 7.38
N SER A 594 -14.45 16.73 7.60
CA SER A 594 -13.84 17.39 8.76
C SER A 594 -14.54 17.09 10.10
N LYS A 595 -15.70 16.42 10.05
CA LYS A 595 -16.50 15.94 11.18
C LYS A 595 -16.42 14.42 11.39
N MET A 596 -15.47 13.78 10.72
CA MET A 596 -15.11 12.39 10.96
C MET A 596 -13.89 12.34 11.89
N PHE A 597 -14.07 11.73 13.06
CA PHE A 597 -13.06 11.73 14.14
C PHE A 597 -12.36 10.38 14.32
N ASP A 598 -12.73 9.35 13.52
CA ASP A 598 -12.04 8.07 13.52
C ASP A 598 -10.90 8.08 12.47
N PRO A 599 -9.63 8.08 12.89
CA PRO A 599 -8.50 8.09 11.96
C PRO A 599 -8.40 6.80 11.14
N VAL A 600 -8.96 5.68 11.63
CA VAL A 600 -8.93 4.40 10.91
C VAL A 600 -10.04 4.32 9.88
N LEU A 601 -11.21 4.92 10.12
CA LEU A 601 -12.23 5.10 9.08
C LEU A 601 -11.68 5.96 7.92
N LEU A 602 -10.95 7.04 8.25
CA LEU A 602 -10.30 7.86 7.23
C LEU A 602 -9.23 7.07 6.47
N GLU A 603 -8.52 6.17 7.13
CA GLU A 603 -7.56 5.28 6.47
C GLU A 603 -8.27 4.28 5.54
N GLU A 604 -9.38 3.66 5.97
CA GLU A 604 -10.19 2.80 5.10
C GLU A 604 -10.70 3.57 3.87
N ILE A 605 -11.14 4.82 4.03
CA ILE A 605 -11.57 5.70 2.94
C ILE A 605 -10.43 5.98 1.96
N ILE A 606 -9.23 6.31 2.48
CA ILE A 606 -8.04 6.56 1.65
C ILE A 606 -7.66 5.33 0.83
N GLN A 607 -7.83 4.15 1.41
CA GLN A 607 -7.41 2.88 0.83
C GLN A 607 -8.55 2.12 0.15
N TYR A 608 -9.76 2.69 0.11
CA TYR A 608 -10.93 2.03 -0.43
C TYR A 608 -10.70 1.48 -1.85
N ASN A 609 -11.11 0.23 -2.06
CA ASN A 609 -11.14 -0.48 -3.34
C ASN A 609 -12.26 -1.52 -3.32
N ASP A 610 -12.66 -2.05 -4.49
CA ASP A 610 -13.82 -2.95 -4.60
C ASP A 610 -13.58 -4.38 -4.06
N GLU A 611 -12.33 -4.76 -3.76
CA GLU A 611 -11.96 -6.13 -3.35
C GLU A 611 -11.57 -6.23 -1.85
N GLY A 612 -11.36 -5.08 -1.19
CA GLY A 612 -10.95 -5.04 0.22
C GLY A 612 -12.13 -5.24 1.18
N ASN A 613 -11.80 -5.49 2.45
CA ASN A 613 -12.77 -5.54 3.54
C ASN A 613 -12.75 -4.20 4.27
N PHE A 614 -13.85 -3.44 4.17
CA PHE A 614 -13.97 -2.07 4.67
C PHE A 614 -15.19 -1.93 5.59
N ASP A 615 -15.20 -2.69 6.68
CA ASP A 615 -16.33 -2.80 7.61
C ASP A 615 -16.75 -1.43 8.20
N ARG A 616 -15.77 -0.52 8.44
CA ARG A 616 -16.07 0.83 8.95
C ARG A 616 -16.81 1.69 7.91
N ILE A 617 -16.39 1.62 6.65
CA ILE A 617 -17.06 2.33 5.55
C ILE A 617 -18.51 1.85 5.45
N VAL A 618 -18.73 0.53 5.47
CA VAL A 618 -20.07 -0.07 5.39
C VAL A 618 -20.99 0.46 6.49
N ALA A 619 -20.54 0.42 7.73
CA ALA A 619 -21.32 0.93 8.85
C ALA A 619 -21.54 2.45 8.77
N ALA A 620 -20.53 3.22 8.36
CA ALA A 620 -20.67 4.67 8.22
C ALA A 620 -21.65 5.08 7.11
N GLU A 621 -21.60 4.42 5.94
CA GLU A 621 -22.53 4.70 4.83
C GLU A 621 -23.99 4.35 5.14
N LEU A 622 -24.21 3.27 5.91
CA LEU A 622 -25.56 2.91 6.39
C LEU A 622 -26.13 3.99 7.33
N ALA A 623 -25.31 4.52 8.24
CA ALA A 623 -25.72 5.62 9.11
C ALA A 623 -26.09 6.88 8.32
N ILE A 624 -25.28 7.26 7.32
CA ILE A 624 -25.54 8.42 6.46
C ILE A 624 -26.77 8.19 5.59
N ALA A 625 -26.91 7.02 4.96
CA ALA A 625 -28.09 6.69 4.14
C ALA A 625 -29.39 6.76 4.94
N GLN A 626 -29.39 6.31 6.20
CA GLN A 626 -30.51 6.45 7.11
C GLN A 626 -30.78 7.92 7.44
N ALA A 627 -29.76 8.70 7.78
CA ALA A 627 -29.88 10.10 8.12
C ALA A 627 -30.50 10.95 6.99
N LEU A 628 -30.07 10.71 5.76
CA LEU A 628 -30.53 11.44 4.57
C LEU A 628 -32.01 11.22 4.22
N LYS A 629 -32.61 10.11 4.68
CA LYS A 629 -34.01 9.76 4.40
C LYS A 629 -34.99 10.19 5.47
N MET A 630 -34.49 10.60 6.63
CA MET A 630 -35.34 11.06 7.70
C MET A 630 -35.67 12.56 7.59
N ASP A 631 -36.85 12.95 7.98
CA ASP A 631 -37.23 14.36 8.01
C ASP A 631 -36.35 15.17 8.96
N PRO A 632 -36.09 16.45 8.65
CA PRO A 632 -35.36 17.35 9.55
C PRO A 632 -36.00 17.41 10.93
N ILE A 633 -35.18 17.46 11.98
CA ILE A 633 -35.64 17.68 13.35
C ILE A 633 -35.66 19.19 13.58
N LEU A 634 -36.87 19.73 13.74
CA LEU A 634 -37.07 21.15 13.99
C LEU A 634 -37.45 21.40 15.44
N GLY A 635 -36.75 22.32 16.11
CA GLY A 635 -37.16 22.85 17.40
C GLY A 635 -38.34 23.83 17.27
N LYS A 636 -38.93 24.25 18.39
CA LYS A 636 -39.90 25.36 18.41
C LYS A 636 -39.23 26.62 17.90
N VAL A 637 -39.73 27.17 16.79
CA VAL A 637 -39.22 28.38 16.13
C VAL A 637 -39.24 29.57 17.13
N GLY A 638 -38.09 30.01 17.51
CA GLY A 638 -37.87 31.24 18.22
C GLY A 638 -36.52 31.82 17.88
N GLY A 639 -36.43 32.61 16.82
CA GLY A 639 -35.23 33.34 16.48
C GLY A 639 -34.71 33.09 15.06
N SER A 640 -34.16 34.10 14.44
CA SER A 640 -33.67 34.26 13.07
C SER A 640 -33.02 33.02 12.50
N GLY A 641 -33.65 32.46 11.49
CA GLY A 641 -33.26 31.20 10.88
C GLY A 641 -31.89 31.19 10.26
N ASP A 642 -31.19 30.14 10.50
CA ASP A 642 -30.00 29.74 9.78
C ASP A 642 -30.35 29.62 8.27
N GLU A 643 -29.55 30.21 7.40
CA GLU A 643 -29.72 30.17 5.93
C GLU A 643 -29.89 28.74 5.42
N ARG A 644 -29.38 27.75 6.11
CA ARG A 644 -29.47 26.34 5.79
C ARG A 644 -30.88 25.76 6.07
N VAL A 645 -31.52 26.20 7.17
CA VAL A 645 -32.90 25.87 7.49
C VAL A 645 -33.83 26.51 6.48
N ALA A 646 -33.58 27.77 6.11
CA ALA A 646 -34.32 28.47 5.07
C ALA A 646 -34.13 27.82 3.68
N ALA A 647 -32.93 27.30 3.38
CA ALA A 647 -32.65 26.57 2.13
C ALA A 647 -33.34 25.21 2.07
N LEU A 648 -33.51 24.51 3.20
CA LEU A 648 -34.29 23.27 3.29
C LEU A 648 -35.78 23.50 3.02
N PHE A 649 -36.33 24.65 3.43
CA PHE A 649 -37.74 25.00 3.18
C PHE A 649 -37.98 25.67 1.83
N SER A 650 -36.99 26.36 1.25
CA SER A 650 -37.14 27.01 -0.04
C SER A 650 -37.10 26.02 -1.24
N LYS A 651 -36.52 24.86 -1.07
CA LYS A 651 -36.53 23.79 -2.07
C LYS A 651 -37.75 22.88 -1.90
N LYS A 652 -38.89 23.30 -2.43
CA LYS A 652 -40.05 22.41 -2.73
C LYS A 652 -39.75 21.34 -3.78
N THR A 653 -38.53 21.15 -4.15
CA THR A 653 -38.08 20.09 -5.07
C THR A 653 -37.41 19.02 -4.25
N LYS A 654 -38.05 17.85 -4.13
CA LYS A 654 -37.36 16.62 -3.76
C LYS A 654 -36.02 16.58 -4.51
N PRO A 655 -34.87 16.43 -3.86
CA PRO A 655 -33.67 16.13 -4.60
C PRO A 655 -33.83 14.70 -5.10
N SER A 656 -34.38 14.54 -6.31
CA SER A 656 -34.34 13.24 -6.95
C SER A 656 -32.92 13.10 -7.48
N LEU A 657 -32.10 12.34 -6.79
CA LEU A 657 -30.81 11.83 -7.29
C LEU A 657 -30.95 11.13 -8.66
N PHE A 658 -32.17 10.94 -9.14
CA PHE A 658 -32.52 10.25 -10.38
C PHE A 658 -32.93 11.15 -11.54
N THR A 659 -33.13 12.47 -11.36
CA THR A 659 -33.56 13.33 -12.47
C THR A 659 -32.42 13.76 -13.39
N GLU A 660 -31.17 13.75 -12.93
CA GLU A 660 -30.02 14.08 -13.80
C GLU A 660 -29.56 12.93 -14.70
N SER A 661 -29.84 11.66 -14.34
CA SER A 661 -29.48 10.52 -15.21
C SER A 661 -30.44 10.27 -16.38
N ARG A 662 -31.61 10.93 -16.41
CA ARG A 662 -32.56 10.83 -17.58
C ARG A 662 -32.10 11.67 -18.78
N GLY A 663 -31.12 12.55 -18.65
CA GLY A 663 -30.59 13.36 -19.74
C GLY A 663 -29.61 12.65 -20.68
N MET A 664 -29.09 11.48 -20.31
CA MET A 664 -28.04 10.80 -21.08
C MET A 664 -28.52 9.70 -22.04
N PHE A 665 -29.81 9.36 -22.06
CA PHE A 665 -30.34 8.36 -22.99
C PHE A 665 -31.48 8.91 -23.88
N ASN A 666 -31.19 10.02 -24.58
CA ASN A 666 -31.99 10.41 -25.74
C ASN A 666 -31.25 9.97 -27.01
N THR A 667 -31.34 8.67 -27.32
CA THR A 667 -31.02 8.18 -28.65
C THR A 667 -32.02 8.75 -29.65
N LYS A 668 -31.59 9.70 -30.45
CA LYS A 668 -32.28 10.13 -31.68
C LYS A 668 -32.54 8.88 -32.52
N LYS A 669 -33.80 8.48 -32.61
CA LYS A 669 -34.27 7.61 -33.68
C LYS A 669 -34.05 8.32 -35.02
N ARG A 670 -33.01 7.92 -35.76
CA ARG A 670 -32.92 8.24 -37.18
C ARG A 670 -33.99 7.41 -37.89
N LYS A 671 -35.00 8.09 -38.42
CA LYS A 671 -35.87 7.54 -39.46
C LYS A 671 -35.01 7.27 -40.69
N LEU A 672 -34.90 6.02 -41.06
CA LEU A 672 -34.60 5.58 -42.42
C LEU A 672 -35.89 5.70 -43.23
N PHE A 673 -35.84 6.53 -44.25
CA PHE A 673 -36.75 6.43 -45.38
C PHE A 673 -35.93 6.54 -46.66
N THR A 674 -36.11 5.46 -47.46
CA THR A 674 -35.81 5.26 -48.90
C THR A 674 -34.41 5.57 -49.40
#